data_0a9295850116622083a31bfd5982a8e5
#
_entry.id   0a9295850116622083a31bfd5982a8e5
#
_cell.length_a   1.000
_cell.length_b   1.000
_cell.length_c   1.000
_cell.angle_alpha   90.00
_cell.angle_beta   90.00
_cell.angle_gamma   90.00
#
_symmetry.space_group_name_H-M   'P 1'
#
loop_
_entity.id
_entity.type
_entity.pdbx_description
1 polymer ?
#
loop_
_entity_poly.entity_id
_entity_poly.type
_entity_poly.pdbx_seq_one_letter_code
_entity_poly.pdbx_strand_id
1 'polypeptide(L)'
;MSATAAPPEFLAAGGNRHSSAADWTTGLLAFGAGHNLALWNPQDDERNDGITALLAGHTGHINAVKIFDDLEGRRCIITGAADKTVRVWRRVSGSDDRGVPSSSFEETDCLAAHEGSVNTIAVLVESGMFVTGSADGTVKVWRLSSAEEGGGRGGKGAELVQSIALKPRYIPLTVALASLADGTVVLAVGGTASHVQLYSWTAHDEGFQLQATLTGHEGWIRTLDFARKNEDELLLASGSQDKYIRLWRFQRGADTGEDSRDGAADLTLALSKKSLSNKAHHVGSPNMKYKVSFEALLIGHEDWVYTARWAPATDGKDELTLLSASADNSLSFWKADDASGVWVCETRLGEISAQKGSTSATGSTGGFWIGLWQPDGKAVASLGRTGSWRRWKYDPTGDSWVQQVGISGHTKEVQSLAWSPDGSYLLTTSLDQTTRLFAEWKRNGQVSWHEIARPQIHGYDLNCIDSLGANQFVSGADEKLLRVFNKPKATDHLLSKLSGTASNQEELPDAANIPVLGLSNKAIAAVGDDEGANGAEEGENGEQEDVDPASVLHKSTLDLDHPPFEDHLARHTLWPEHEKLYGHGYEISAVAASHDGALVATACKATSIDHAVIRIYETKEWREVKPPLSAHSLTVTSLAFSADDEYLLSVGRDRQWAIFEREDQTASTYKSLVSDPKGHSRMILDCSWAPTQVGYVFATAGRDKSVKIWRLETGKAECITTVAADAPVTAIAFALSVNAGNVDLAMGMENGKIKLVRVDAQSLQVGASEELVKPACPSAAVNCLRWRPGGAEGHRQLAVAGEDNALRIVSISN
;
A
#
# COMPACT_ATOMS: atom_id res chain seq x y z
N MET A 1 22.60 4.12 -28.88
CA MET A 1 21.19 3.77 -28.90
C MET A 1 20.77 3.82 -27.44
N SER A 2 19.85 4.68 -27.06
CA SER A 2 19.34 4.70 -25.69
C SER A 2 18.54 3.42 -25.49
N ALA A 3 19.01 2.54 -24.60
CA ALA A 3 18.21 1.40 -24.17
C ALA A 3 16.92 1.96 -23.54
N THR A 4 15.81 1.69 -24.15
CA THR A 4 14.50 1.92 -23.55
C THR A 4 14.36 0.88 -22.46
N ALA A 5 14.64 1.26 -21.21
CA ALA A 5 14.37 0.39 -20.08
C ALA A 5 12.89 0.01 -20.12
N ALA A 6 12.62 -1.27 -20.12
CA ALA A 6 11.27 -1.80 -20.06
C ALA A 6 10.56 -1.28 -18.78
N PRO A 7 9.22 -1.18 -18.77
CA PRO A 7 8.51 -0.91 -17.54
C PRO A 7 8.90 -1.93 -16.48
N PRO A 8 8.79 -1.59 -15.17
CA PRO A 8 9.06 -2.57 -14.13
C PRO A 8 8.17 -3.80 -14.33
N GLU A 9 8.75 -4.97 -14.13
CA GLU A 9 8.03 -6.25 -14.24
C GLU A 9 7.02 -6.42 -13.11
N PHE A 10 7.32 -5.85 -11.95
CA PHE A 10 6.45 -5.86 -10.80
C PHE A 10 6.52 -4.55 -10.02
N LEU A 11 5.35 -4.14 -9.55
CA LEU A 11 5.15 -3.00 -8.66
C LEU A 11 4.26 -3.41 -7.49
N ALA A 12 4.70 -3.15 -6.27
CA ALA A 12 3.87 -3.32 -5.08
C ALA A 12 3.90 -2.05 -4.23
N ALA A 13 2.73 -1.53 -3.91
CA ALA A 13 2.55 -0.39 -3.01
C ALA A 13 1.20 -0.48 -2.31
N GLY A 14 1.16 -0.18 -1.03
CA GLY A 14 -0.06 -0.19 -0.24
C GLY A 14 -0.89 1.08 -0.42
N GLY A 15 -2.22 0.93 -0.38
CA GLY A 15 -3.15 2.05 -0.49
C GLY A 15 -3.20 2.92 0.77
N ASN A 16 -3.44 4.21 0.59
CA ASN A 16 -3.54 5.20 1.66
C ASN A 16 -4.83 5.03 2.45
N ARG A 17 -4.74 5.13 3.77
CA ARG A 17 -5.86 4.98 4.71
C ARG A 17 -6.74 6.24 4.75
N HIS A 18 -7.43 6.51 3.65
CA HIS A 18 -8.35 7.63 3.55
C HIS A 18 -9.56 7.24 2.69
N SER A 19 -10.76 7.54 3.14
CA SER A 19 -12.03 7.11 2.51
C SER A 19 -12.27 7.62 1.09
N SER A 20 -11.57 8.68 0.69
CA SER A 20 -11.65 9.26 -0.64
C SER A 20 -10.42 8.97 -1.53
N ALA A 21 -9.44 8.19 -1.03
CA ALA A 21 -8.15 7.99 -1.69
C ALA A 21 -8.18 7.04 -2.88
N ALA A 22 -9.34 6.61 -3.34
CA ALA A 22 -9.45 5.74 -4.52
C ALA A 22 -10.77 5.94 -5.27
N ASP A 23 -10.73 5.59 -6.55
CA ASP A 23 -11.91 5.54 -7.41
C ASP A 23 -11.74 4.44 -8.47
N TRP A 24 -12.87 3.91 -8.98
CA TRP A 24 -12.89 2.80 -9.93
C TRP A 24 -13.82 3.08 -11.11
N THR A 25 -13.27 2.97 -12.31
CA THR A 25 -14.01 3.07 -13.56
C THR A 25 -13.68 1.89 -14.48
N THR A 26 -14.30 1.78 -15.63
CA THR A 26 -14.07 0.66 -16.57
C THR A 26 -12.59 0.50 -16.91
N GLY A 27 -12.04 -0.67 -16.56
CA GLY A 27 -10.65 -1.05 -16.82
C GLY A 27 -9.60 -0.33 -15.98
N LEU A 28 -9.97 0.54 -15.02
CA LEU A 28 -9.02 1.31 -14.21
C LEU A 28 -9.52 1.57 -12.80
N LEU A 29 -8.78 1.10 -11.82
CA LEU A 29 -8.84 1.53 -10.44
C LEU A 29 -7.59 2.37 -10.15
N ALA A 30 -7.77 3.60 -9.71
CA ALA A 30 -6.68 4.47 -9.29
C ALA A 30 -6.77 4.74 -7.79
N PHE A 31 -5.63 4.70 -7.11
CA PHE A 31 -5.59 4.93 -5.67
C PHE A 31 -4.30 5.63 -5.22
N GLY A 32 -4.38 6.35 -4.13
CA GLY A 32 -3.21 6.95 -3.48
C GLY A 32 -2.35 5.87 -2.81
N ALA A 33 -1.08 5.81 -3.17
CA ALA A 33 -0.06 4.96 -2.57
C ALA A 33 1.07 5.87 -2.06
N GLY A 34 1.05 6.21 -0.77
CA GLY A 34 1.89 7.28 -0.25
C GLY A 34 1.58 8.61 -0.94
N HIS A 35 2.58 9.21 -1.54
CA HIS A 35 2.47 10.43 -2.36
C HIS A 35 2.37 10.15 -3.87
N ASN A 36 2.38 8.88 -4.28
CA ASN A 36 2.18 8.45 -5.67
C ASN A 36 0.73 8.08 -5.92
N LEU A 37 0.31 8.23 -7.18
CA LEU A 37 -0.96 7.70 -7.67
C LEU A 37 -0.70 6.35 -8.32
N ALA A 38 -1.26 5.28 -7.75
CA ALA A 38 -1.17 3.93 -8.28
C ALA A 38 -2.33 3.63 -9.23
N LEU A 39 -2.03 2.95 -10.33
CA LEU A 39 -2.99 2.50 -11.33
C LEU A 39 -3.03 0.98 -11.36
N TRP A 40 -4.23 0.41 -11.31
CA TRP A 40 -4.47 -1.03 -11.33
C TRP A 40 -5.69 -1.35 -12.20
N ASN A 41 -5.62 -2.44 -12.96
CA ASN A 41 -6.78 -2.98 -13.67
C ASN A 41 -7.29 -4.25 -12.97
N PRO A 42 -8.26 -4.15 -12.07
CA PRO A 42 -8.78 -5.32 -11.37
C PRO A 42 -9.68 -6.22 -12.23
N GLN A 43 -9.97 -5.86 -13.47
CA GLN A 43 -10.79 -6.65 -14.40
C GLN A 43 -9.97 -7.66 -15.21
N ASP A 44 -8.64 -7.56 -15.19
CA ASP A 44 -7.73 -8.50 -15.85
C ASP A 44 -7.49 -9.73 -14.97
N ASP A 45 -8.47 -10.63 -14.93
CA ASP A 45 -8.39 -11.86 -14.15
C ASP A 45 -7.38 -12.87 -14.74
N GLU A 46 -7.06 -12.76 -16.02
CA GLU A 46 -6.14 -13.67 -16.69
C GLU A 46 -4.69 -13.37 -16.33
N ARG A 47 -4.25 -12.12 -16.50
CA ARG A 47 -2.88 -11.72 -16.21
C ARG A 47 -2.65 -11.47 -14.73
N ASN A 48 -3.55 -10.74 -14.12
CA ASN A 48 -3.46 -10.31 -12.71
C ASN A 48 -2.09 -9.66 -12.38
N ASP A 49 -1.64 -8.76 -13.26
CA ASP A 49 -0.30 -8.15 -13.21
C ASP A 49 -0.13 -7.16 -12.05
N GLY A 50 -1.19 -6.89 -11.27
CA GLY A 50 -1.14 -5.98 -10.14
C GLY A 50 -1.10 -4.50 -10.55
N ILE A 51 -0.28 -3.70 -9.86
CA ILE A 51 -0.12 -2.27 -10.17
C ILE A 51 0.62 -2.12 -11.50
N THR A 52 0.00 -1.41 -12.45
CA THR A 52 0.57 -1.19 -13.78
C THR A 52 1.44 0.06 -13.87
N ALA A 53 1.17 1.07 -13.03
CA ALA A 53 1.95 2.30 -12.99
C ALA A 53 1.86 2.99 -11.63
N LEU A 54 2.93 3.73 -11.29
CA LEU A 54 2.98 4.68 -10.18
C LEU A 54 3.31 6.06 -10.75
N LEU A 55 2.36 6.99 -10.64
CA LEU A 55 2.50 8.35 -11.13
C LEU A 55 2.97 9.25 -9.99
N ALA A 56 4.14 9.82 -10.15
CA ALA A 56 4.75 10.74 -9.20
C ALA A 56 4.40 12.19 -9.52
N GLY A 57 4.07 12.97 -8.50
CA GLY A 57 3.76 14.39 -8.65
C GLY A 57 3.60 15.07 -7.31
N HIS A 58 2.76 14.51 -6.43
CA HIS A 58 2.55 15.03 -5.08
C HIS A 58 3.78 14.84 -4.19
N THR A 59 3.93 15.72 -3.22
CA THR A 59 4.95 15.63 -2.17
C THR A 59 4.39 15.21 -0.82
N GLY A 60 3.07 15.12 -0.69
CA GLY A 60 2.35 14.65 0.47
C GLY A 60 1.41 13.51 0.11
N HIS A 61 0.92 12.78 1.13
CA HIS A 61 0.00 11.67 0.93
C HIS A 61 -1.24 12.07 0.13
N ILE A 62 -1.59 11.29 -0.89
CA ILE A 62 -2.83 11.47 -1.67
C ILE A 62 -4.01 11.01 -0.83
N ASN A 63 -4.95 11.91 -0.56
CA ASN A 63 -6.14 11.63 0.26
C ASN A 63 -7.42 11.52 -0.57
N ALA A 64 -7.44 12.07 -1.79
CA ALA A 64 -8.61 12.05 -2.64
C ALA A 64 -8.23 11.75 -4.09
N VAL A 65 -8.99 10.88 -4.72
CA VAL A 65 -8.84 10.48 -6.13
C VAL A 65 -10.23 10.41 -6.76
N LYS A 66 -10.38 10.97 -7.96
CA LYS A 66 -11.56 10.82 -8.80
C LYS A 66 -11.18 10.59 -10.25
N ILE A 67 -11.82 9.60 -10.87
CA ILE A 67 -11.63 9.25 -12.28
C ILE A 67 -12.92 9.61 -13.03
N PHE A 68 -12.78 10.22 -14.20
CA PHE A 68 -13.91 10.54 -15.05
C PHE A 68 -13.47 10.68 -16.52
N ASP A 69 -14.39 10.61 -17.44
CA ASP A 69 -14.16 10.97 -18.82
C ASP A 69 -14.62 12.41 -19.02
N ASP A 70 -13.78 13.28 -19.58
CA ASP A 70 -14.13 14.69 -19.81
C ASP A 70 -15.16 14.81 -20.95
N LEU A 71 -15.64 16.03 -21.22
CA LEU A 71 -16.64 16.29 -22.27
C LEU A 71 -16.19 15.87 -23.68
N GLU A 72 -14.88 15.65 -23.87
CA GLU A 72 -14.29 15.17 -25.12
C GLU A 72 -14.07 13.64 -25.11
N GLY A 73 -14.52 12.95 -24.05
CA GLY A 73 -14.37 11.50 -23.88
C GLY A 73 -12.96 11.04 -23.51
N ARG A 74 -12.09 11.96 -23.06
CA ARG A 74 -10.73 11.61 -22.60
C ARG A 74 -10.74 11.26 -21.13
N ARG A 75 -10.07 10.16 -20.79
CA ARG A 75 -9.92 9.74 -19.39
C ARG A 75 -9.06 10.73 -18.61
N CYS A 76 -9.61 11.25 -17.51
CA CYS A 76 -8.98 12.18 -16.60
C CYS A 76 -8.99 11.63 -15.18
N ILE A 77 -7.98 12.00 -14.38
CA ILE A 77 -7.92 11.72 -12.95
C ILE A 77 -7.64 13.05 -12.24
N ILE A 78 -8.37 13.32 -11.15
CA ILE A 78 -8.09 14.45 -10.26
C ILE A 78 -7.65 13.86 -8.93
N THR A 79 -6.54 14.38 -8.40
CA THR A 79 -5.99 13.98 -7.11
C THR A 79 -5.85 15.17 -6.18
N GLY A 80 -6.13 14.95 -4.89
CA GLY A 80 -5.92 15.93 -3.83
C GLY A 80 -5.07 15.32 -2.72
N ALA A 81 -4.11 16.09 -2.19
CA ALA A 81 -3.13 15.53 -1.28
C ALA A 81 -2.86 16.40 -0.04
N ALA A 82 -2.10 15.84 0.91
CA ALA A 82 -1.66 16.52 2.11
C ALA A 82 -0.69 17.69 1.83
N ASP A 83 -0.09 17.74 0.64
CA ASP A 83 0.73 18.86 0.16
C ASP A 83 -0.09 20.12 -0.23
N LYS A 84 -1.40 20.09 0.02
CA LYS A 84 -2.35 21.22 -0.22
C LYS A 84 -2.63 21.49 -1.69
N THR A 85 -2.13 20.61 -2.58
CA THR A 85 -2.33 20.76 -4.03
C THR A 85 -3.43 19.85 -4.55
N VAL A 86 -4.03 20.27 -5.64
CA VAL A 86 -4.91 19.46 -6.49
C VAL A 86 -4.22 19.31 -7.83
N ARG A 87 -4.12 18.08 -8.34
CA ARG A 87 -3.48 17.78 -9.62
C ARG A 87 -4.48 17.15 -10.58
N VAL A 88 -4.36 17.51 -11.83
CA VAL A 88 -5.16 16.96 -12.93
C VAL A 88 -4.23 16.14 -13.82
N TRP A 89 -4.62 14.90 -14.09
CA TRP A 89 -3.89 13.96 -14.93
C TRP A 89 -4.76 13.61 -16.12
N ARG A 90 -4.21 13.66 -17.32
CA ARG A 90 -4.92 13.28 -18.54
C ARG A 90 -4.22 12.13 -19.24
N ARG A 91 -5.02 11.24 -19.81
CA ARG A 91 -4.48 10.12 -20.61
C ARG A 91 -3.86 10.67 -21.88
N VAL A 92 -2.60 10.27 -22.16
CA VAL A 92 -1.90 10.63 -23.39
C VAL A 92 -2.29 9.66 -24.48
N SER A 93 -2.75 10.19 -25.62
CA SER A 93 -3.03 9.40 -26.81
C SER A 93 -1.69 9.07 -27.50
N GLY A 94 -1.12 7.92 -27.18
CA GLY A 94 0.05 7.36 -27.84
C GLY A 94 -0.33 6.01 -28.43
N SER A 95 -0.43 5.90 -29.74
CA SER A 95 -0.51 4.61 -30.41
C SER A 95 0.87 3.93 -30.30
N ASP A 96 0.99 2.97 -29.40
CA ASP A 96 2.07 1.99 -29.50
C ASP A 96 1.60 0.88 -30.44
N ASP A 97 2.30 0.72 -31.58
CA ASP A 97 2.02 -0.28 -32.62
C ASP A 97 2.09 -1.74 -32.14
N ARG A 98 2.22 -1.99 -30.83
CA ARG A 98 2.35 -3.32 -30.24
C ARG A 98 1.15 -3.80 -29.42
N GLY A 99 0.03 -3.10 -29.46
CA GLY A 99 -1.21 -3.57 -28.80
C GLY A 99 -1.17 -3.64 -27.27
N VAL A 100 -0.16 -3.09 -26.63
CA VAL A 100 -0.12 -2.91 -25.18
C VAL A 100 -0.77 -1.57 -24.87
N PRO A 101 -1.80 -1.49 -24.02
CA PRO A 101 -2.32 -0.21 -23.59
C PRO A 101 -1.25 0.49 -22.75
N SER A 102 -0.45 1.34 -23.37
CA SER A 102 0.37 2.30 -22.65
C SER A 102 -0.58 3.29 -21.98
N SER A 103 -0.99 2.96 -20.76
CA SER A 103 -1.80 3.83 -19.92
C SER A 103 -0.93 4.93 -19.31
N SER A 104 -0.30 5.72 -20.14
CA SER A 104 0.45 6.87 -19.68
C SER A 104 -0.50 8.01 -19.41
N PHE A 105 -0.60 8.40 -18.16
CA PHE A 105 -1.20 9.67 -17.74
C PHE A 105 -0.08 10.68 -17.53
N GLU A 106 -0.31 11.90 -17.99
CA GLU A 106 0.58 13.03 -17.73
C GLU A 106 -0.14 14.05 -16.85
N GLU A 107 0.61 14.64 -15.92
CA GLU A 107 0.14 15.77 -15.15
C GLU A 107 -0.02 16.97 -16.07
N THR A 108 -1.25 17.46 -16.18
CA THR A 108 -1.55 18.66 -16.98
C THR A 108 -1.61 19.92 -16.14
N ASP A 109 -2.02 19.81 -14.87
CA ASP A 109 -2.16 20.93 -13.97
C ASP A 109 -1.83 20.60 -12.53
N CYS A 110 -1.27 21.62 -11.84
CA CYS A 110 -1.04 21.64 -10.41
C CYS A 110 -1.66 22.90 -9.80
N LEU A 111 -2.73 22.72 -9.05
CA LEU A 111 -3.51 23.80 -8.46
C LEU A 111 -3.14 23.95 -6.98
N ALA A 112 -2.33 24.95 -6.65
CA ALA A 112 -1.91 25.25 -5.28
C ALA A 112 -2.85 26.27 -4.65
N ALA A 113 -4.10 25.90 -4.39
CA ALA A 113 -5.15 26.85 -3.98
C ALA A 113 -5.68 26.64 -2.56
N HIS A 114 -5.29 25.58 -1.84
CA HIS A 114 -5.67 25.34 -0.46
C HIS A 114 -4.55 25.66 0.53
N GLU A 115 -4.92 26.05 1.75
CA GLU A 115 -3.98 26.29 2.84
C GLU A 115 -3.78 25.04 3.73
N GLY A 116 -4.66 24.04 3.59
CA GLY A 116 -4.63 22.77 4.31
C GLY A 116 -4.67 21.57 3.37
N SER A 117 -4.54 20.37 3.94
CA SER A 117 -4.65 19.09 3.24
C SER A 117 -5.98 19.00 2.48
N VAL A 118 -5.94 18.56 1.22
CA VAL A 118 -7.14 18.28 0.42
C VAL A 118 -7.61 16.87 0.76
N ASN A 119 -8.85 16.75 1.26
CA ASN A 119 -9.36 15.49 1.81
C ASN A 119 -10.41 14.82 0.94
N THR A 120 -11.10 15.56 0.09
CA THR A 120 -12.22 15.02 -0.71
C THR A 120 -12.39 15.77 -2.01
N ILE A 121 -12.84 15.05 -3.04
CA ILE A 121 -13.11 15.56 -4.37
C ILE A 121 -14.44 14.98 -4.86
N ALA A 122 -15.29 15.80 -5.48
CA ALA A 122 -16.44 15.35 -6.25
C ALA A 122 -16.42 16.01 -7.64
N VAL A 123 -16.83 15.28 -8.66
CA VAL A 123 -16.86 15.73 -10.06
C VAL A 123 -18.29 15.61 -10.58
N LEU A 124 -18.73 16.62 -11.31
CA LEU A 124 -19.97 16.62 -12.08
C LEU A 124 -19.62 16.85 -13.54
N VAL A 125 -19.47 15.76 -14.29
CA VAL A 125 -18.96 15.78 -15.67
C VAL A 125 -19.83 16.62 -16.60
N GLU A 126 -21.15 16.50 -16.48
CA GLU A 126 -22.13 17.20 -17.34
C GLU A 126 -21.97 18.74 -17.29
N SER A 127 -21.49 19.27 -16.19
CA SER A 127 -21.26 20.72 -16.03
C SER A 127 -19.79 21.13 -16.18
N GLY A 128 -18.88 20.18 -16.42
CA GLY A 128 -17.43 20.42 -16.42
C GLY A 128 -16.91 20.95 -15.08
N MET A 129 -17.58 20.62 -13.97
CA MET A 129 -17.30 21.16 -12.65
C MET A 129 -16.77 20.10 -11.71
N PHE A 130 -15.82 20.48 -10.86
CA PHE A 130 -15.43 19.67 -9.72
C PHE A 130 -15.29 20.52 -8.45
N VAL A 131 -15.37 19.85 -7.30
CA VAL A 131 -15.32 20.49 -6.00
C VAL A 131 -14.29 19.79 -5.13
N THR A 132 -13.52 20.56 -4.37
CA THR A 132 -12.51 20.05 -3.44
C THR A 132 -12.78 20.53 -2.03
N GLY A 133 -12.67 19.63 -1.04
CA GLY A 133 -12.77 19.97 0.38
C GLY A 133 -11.45 19.82 1.09
N SER A 134 -11.09 20.80 1.92
CA SER A 134 -9.78 20.85 2.57
C SER A 134 -9.84 21.03 4.08
N ALA A 135 -8.76 20.58 4.75
CA ALA A 135 -8.55 20.77 6.18
C ALA A 135 -8.46 22.25 6.61
N ASP A 136 -8.34 23.18 5.67
CA ASP A 136 -8.43 24.62 5.95
C ASP A 136 -9.86 25.10 6.31
N GLY A 137 -10.85 24.21 6.20
CA GLY A 137 -12.26 24.52 6.49
C GLY A 137 -12.98 25.18 5.32
N THR A 138 -12.45 25.04 4.12
CA THR A 138 -13.05 25.55 2.88
C THR A 138 -13.41 24.43 1.90
N VAL A 139 -14.43 24.73 1.09
CA VAL A 139 -14.78 23.95 -0.09
C VAL A 139 -14.59 24.85 -1.30
N LYS A 140 -13.82 24.42 -2.29
CA LYS A 140 -13.52 25.19 -3.50
C LYS A 140 -14.16 24.54 -4.71
N VAL A 141 -14.74 25.37 -5.56
CA VAL A 141 -15.44 24.99 -6.78
C VAL A 141 -14.58 25.38 -7.96
N TRP A 142 -14.38 24.45 -8.86
CA TRP A 142 -13.51 24.57 -10.02
C TRP A 142 -14.28 24.27 -11.29
N ARG A 143 -13.91 24.90 -12.40
CA ARG A 143 -14.36 24.56 -13.74
C ARG A 143 -13.19 24.03 -14.55
N LEU A 144 -13.38 22.88 -15.20
CA LEU A 144 -12.42 22.34 -16.15
C LEU A 144 -12.43 23.17 -17.44
N SER A 145 -11.25 23.55 -17.91
CA SER A 145 -11.12 24.27 -19.19
C SER A 145 -11.16 23.26 -20.35
N SER A 146 -11.85 23.61 -21.44
CA SER A 146 -11.74 22.83 -22.67
C SER A 146 -10.34 22.98 -23.30
N ALA A 147 -9.86 21.94 -24.00
CA ALA A 147 -8.52 21.94 -24.58
C ALA A 147 -8.35 22.99 -25.70
N GLU A 148 -9.45 23.46 -26.30
CA GLU A 148 -9.41 24.45 -27.39
C GLU A 148 -9.08 25.87 -26.92
N GLU A 149 -9.36 26.22 -25.65
CA GLU A 149 -9.07 27.56 -25.11
C GLU A 149 -7.62 27.75 -24.64
N GLY A 150 -6.82 26.66 -24.61
CA GLY A 150 -5.44 26.64 -24.13
C GLY A 150 -4.41 26.31 -25.20
N GLY A 151 -4.46 26.86 -26.39
CA GLY A 151 -3.51 26.63 -27.46
C GLY A 151 -2.07 27.10 -27.18
N GLY A 152 -1.44 26.53 -26.21
CA GLY A 152 -0.03 26.74 -25.83
C GLY A 152 0.31 26.00 -24.54
N ARG A 153 1.53 25.49 -24.40
CA ARG A 153 2.09 24.97 -23.14
C ARG A 153 1.96 26.02 -22.04
N GLY A 154 0.84 26.03 -21.30
CA GLY A 154 0.59 26.99 -20.23
C GLY A 154 -0.89 27.39 -20.02
N GLY A 155 -1.84 26.80 -20.75
CA GLY A 155 -3.28 27.03 -20.51
C GLY A 155 -3.69 26.34 -19.20
N LYS A 156 -4.38 27.06 -18.30
CA LYS A 156 -4.86 26.49 -17.01
C LYS A 156 -5.92 25.46 -17.32
N GLY A 157 -5.72 24.17 -16.93
CA GLY A 157 -6.67 23.09 -17.11
C GLY A 157 -7.88 23.15 -16.17
N ALA A 158 -7.83 24.01 -15.14
CA ALA A 158 -8.95 24.29 -14.27
C ALA A 158 -8.88 25.71 -13.70
N GLU A 159 -10.06 26.35 -13.56
CA GLU A 159 -10.23 27.69 -13.00
C GLU A 159 -11.02 27.63 -11.69
N LEU A 160 -10.58 28.39 -10.68
CA LEU A 160 -11.30 28.57 -9.42
C LEU A 160 -12.50 29.47 -9.65
N VAL A 161 -13.71 28.95 -9.45
CA VAL A 161 -14.97 29.69 -9.61
C VAL A 161 -15.43 30.29 -8.29
N GLN A 162 -15.38 29.49 -7.20
CA GLN A 162 -15.86 29.93 -5.89
C GLN A 162 -15.06 29.27 -4.75
N SER A 163 -14.92 30.01 -3.64
CA SER A 163 -14.41 29.47 -2.37
C SER A 163 -15.47 29.67 -1.30
N ILE A 164 -15.92 28.55 -0.72
CA ILE A 164 -16.97 28.48 0.30
C ILE A 164 -16.30 28.23 1.65
N ALA A 165 -16.33 29.23 2.56
CA ALA A 165 -15.90 29.04 3.93
C ALA A 165 -17.05 28.42 4.75
N LEU A 166 -16.84 27.25 5.31
CA LEU A 166 -17.85 26.52 6.08
C LEU A 166 -18.14 27.22 7.41
N LYS A 167 -19.44 27.38 7.70
CA LYS A 167 -19.92 28.04 8.93
C LYS A 167 -21.00 27.17 9.62
N PRO A 168 -20.82 26.78 10.93
CA PRO A 168 -19.59 26.96 11.72
C PRO A 168 -18.38 26.30 11.04
N ARG A 169 -17.16 26.71 11.37
CA ARG A 169 -15.94 26.14 10.77
C ARG A 169 -15.75 24.70 11.21
N TYR A 170 -15.64 23.79 10.25
CA TYR A 170 -15.28 22.37 10.44
C TYR A 170 -14.47 21.87 9.24
N ILE A 171 -13.86 20.72 9.36
CA ILE A 171 -13.06 20.12 8.27
C ILE A 171 -14.01 19.28 7.39
N PRO A 172 -14.18 19.61 6.09
CA PRO A 172 -14.89 18.76 5.15
C PRO A 172 -14.09 17.45 4.92
N LEU A 173 -14.74 16.31 5.13
CA LEU A 173 -14.19 14.98 4.90
C LEU A 173 -14.80 14.31 3.68
N THR A 174 -15.97 14.79 3.28
CA THR A 174 -16.71 14.27 2.12
C THR A 174 -17.54 15.37 1.47
N VAL A 175 -17.59 15.36 0.15
CA VAL A 175 -18.45 16.21 -0.67
C VAL A 175 -19.12 15.35 -1.74
N ALA A 176 -20.33 15.70 -2.13
CA ALA A 176 -21.06 15.04 -3.22
C ALA A 176 -21.79 16.06 -4.07
N LEU A 177 -21.82 15.85 -5.38
CA LEU A 177 -22.50 16.69 -6.35
C LEU A 177 -23.60 15.93 -7.07
N ALA A 178 -24.70 16.58 -7.36
CA ALA A 178 -25.76 16.06 -8.23
C ALA A 178 -26.43 17.18 -8.99
N SER A 179 -26.96 16.90 -10.19
CA SER A 179 -27.81 17.80 -10.94
C SER A 179 -29.30 17.47 -10.73
N LEU A 180 -30.13 18.48 -10.54
CA LEU A 180 -31.57 18.35 -10.51
C LEU A 180 -32.13 18.41 -11.95
N ALA A 181 -33.40 18.04 -12.12
CA ALA A 181 -34.03 18.01 -13.44
C ALA A 181 -34.08 19.37 -14.18
N ASP A 182 -33.99 20.47 -13.46
CA ASP A 182 -33.94 21.85 -14.03
C ASP A 182 -32.50 22.36 -14.27
N GLY A 183 -31.51 21.50 -14.12
CA GLY A 183 -30.10 21.88 -14.26
C GLY A 183 -29.49 22.55 -13.03
N THR A 184 -30.27 22.73 -11.94
CA THR A 184 -29.73 23.19 -10.66
C THR A 184 -28.73 22.17 -10.11
N VAL A 185 -27.54 22.63 -9.77
CA VAL A 185 -26.51 21.77 -9.15
C VAL A 185 -26.64 21.82 -7.62
N VAL A 186 -26.70 20.66 -6.99
CA VAL A 186 -26.72 20.50 -5.53
C VAL A 186 -25.36 19.98 -5.09
N LEU A 187 -24.80 20.63 -4.06
CA LEU A 187 -23.59 20.24 -3.37
C LEU A 187 -23.95 19.86 -1.93
N ALA A 188 -23.63 18.62 -1.53
CA ALA A 188 -23.70 18.18 -0.16
C ALA A 188 -22.30 18.15 0.46
N VAL A 189 -22.15 18.71 1.67
CA VAL A 189 -20.88 18.80 2.40
C VAL A 189 -21.05 18.19 3.78
N GLY A 190 -20.18 17.23 4.11
CA GLY A 190 -20.08 16.58 5.43
C GLY A 190 -18.64 16.54 5.91
N GLY A 191 -18.44 16.38 7.22
CA GLY A 191 -17.09 16.35 7.77
C GLY A 191 -17.05 16.15 9.27
N THR A 192 -16.16 16.88 9.96
CA THR A 192 -15.99 16.78 11.42
C THR A 192 -17.15 17.38 12.23
N ALA A 193 -18.22 17.77 11.54
CA ALA A 193 -19.52 18.10 12.14
C ALA A 193 -20.49 16.93 11.98
N SER A 194 -21.51 16.88 12.84
CA SER A 194 -22.56 15.84 12.84
C SER A 194 -23.75 16.16 11.94
N HIS A 195 -23.62 17.13 11.04
CA HIS A 195 -24.66 17.56 10.12
C HIS A 195 -24.14 17.65 8.68
N VAL A 196 -25.05 17.53 7.71
CA VAL A 196 -24.78 17.69 6.29
C VAL A 196 -25.31 19.05 5.86
N GLN A 197 -24.47 19.88 5.24
CA GLN A 197 -24.88 21.15 4.63
C GLN A 197 -25.18 20.94 3.14
N LEU A 198 -26.34 21.42 2.70
CA LEU A 198 -26.77 21.39 1.31
C LEU A 198 -26.72 22.79 0.71
N TYR A 199 -26.00 22.92 -0.37
CA TYR A 199 -25.89 24.12 -1.18
C TYR A 199 -26.50 23.86 -2.54
N SER A 200 -27.08 24.88 -3.16
CA SER A 200 -27.52 24.82 -4.54
C SER A 200 -26.94 25.97 -5.35
N TRP A 201 -26.78 25.71 -6.63
CA TRP A 201 -26.37 26.71 -7.62
C TRP A 201 -27.28 26.58 -8.84
N THR A 202 -28.04 27.69 -9.14
CA THR A 202 -28.85 27.79 -10.32
C THR A 202 -28.16 28.63 -11.40
N ALA A 203 -28.65 28.59 -12.63
CA ALA A 203 -28.11 29.41 -13.74
C ALA A 203 -28.13 30.92 -13.48
N HIS A 204 -28.91 31.38 -12.50
CA HIS A 204 -29.09 32.78 -12.14
C HIS A 204 -28.27 33.22 -10.93
N ASP A 205 -27.65 32.28 -10.24
CA ASP A 205 -26.87 32.56 -9.04
C ASP A 205 -25.40 32.86 -9.40
N GLU A 206 -24.73 33.68 -8.59
CA GLU A 206 -23.29 33.94 -8.71
C GLU A 206 -22.44 32.81 -8.18
N GLY A 207 -23.07 31.72 -7.67
CA GLY A 207 -22.42 30.54 -7.10
C GLY A 207 -23.30 29.79 -6.12
N PHE A 208 -22.73 28.78 -5.46
CA PHE A 208 -23.43 27.98 -4.46
C PHE A 208 -23.89 28.76 -3.25
N GLN A 209 -25.17 28.61 -2.90
CA GLN A 209 -25.81 29.19 -1.74
C GLN A 209 -26.31 28.11 -0.78
N LEU A 210 -26.11 28.30 0.54
CA LEU A 210 -26.60 27.35 1.57
C LEU A 210 -28.14 27.38 1.61
N GLN A 211 -28.76 26.22 1.39
CA GLN A 211 -30.21 26.06 1.38
C GLN A 211 -30.74 25.33 2.60
N ALA A 212 -30.02 24.29 3.06
CA ALA A 212 -30.46 23.43 4.15
C ALA A 212 -29.32 22.85 4.97
N THR A 213 -29.65 22.45 6.20
CA THR A 213 -28.74 21.69 7.06
C THR A 213 -29.49 20.48 7.59
N LEU A 214 -29.02 19.28 7.18
CA LEU A 214 -29.60 18.00 7.60
C LEU A 214 -28.95 17.55 8.90
N THR A 215 -29.76 17.37 9.91
CA THR A 215 -29.32 16.96 11.26
C THR A 215 -29.82 15.56 11.61
N GLY A 216 -29.13 14.88 12.53
CA GLY A 216 -29.56 13.58 13.03
C GLY A 216 -28.42 12.61 13.32
N HIS A 217 -27.27 12.75 12.66
CA HIS A 217 -26.07 12.03 13.06
C HIS A 217 -25.50 12.54 14.37
N GLU A 218 -24.84 11.67 15.12
CA GLU A 218 -24.20 11.98 16.39
C GLU A 218 -22.66 11.98 16.30
N GLY A 219 -22.11 11.57 15.15
CA GLY A 219 -20.69 11.52 14.85
C GLY A 219 -20.31 12.27 13.57
N TRP A 220 -19.03 12.27 13.24
CA TRP A 220 -18.52 12.88 12.02
C TRP A 220 -19.10 12.21 10.78
N ILE A 221 -19.43 13.00 9.77
CA ILE A 221 -19.89 12.50 8.49
C ILE A 221 -18.66 12.13 7.65
N ARG A 222 -18.56 10.85 7.29
CA ARG A 222 -17.41 10.29 6.57
C ARG A 222 -17.63 10.12 5.08
N THR A 223 -18.89 9.94 4.68
CA THR A 223 -19.23 9.67 3.30
C THR A 223 -20.57 10.28 2.93
N LEU A 224 -20.66 10.77 1.70
CA LEU A 224 -21.86 11.26 1.05
C LEU A 224 -21.86 10.71 -0.36
N ASP A 225 -23.02 10.25 -0.84
CA ASP A 225 -23.20 9.82 -2.21
C ASP A 225 -24.65 9.99 -2.67
N PHE A 226 -24.83 10.49 -3.90
CA PHE A 226 -26.14 10.67 -4.51
C PHE A 226 -26.46 9.56 -5.50
N ALA A 227 -27.73 9.12 -5.52
CA ALA A 227 -28.26 8.29 -6.58
C ALA A 227 -29.59 8.86 -7.11
N ARG A 228 -29.75 8.78 -8.41
CA ARG A 228 -31.00 9.11 -9.07
C ARG A 228 -31.91 7.88 -9.09
N LYS A 229 -33.09 7.96 -8.47
CA LYS A 229 -34.08 6.88 -8.51
C LYS A 229 -34.94 6.97 -9.77
N ASN A 230 -35.35 8.18 -10.13
CA ASN A 230 -36.08 8.50 -11.34
C ASN A 230 -35.90 10.01 -11.66
N GLU A 231 -36.62 10.56 -12.64
CA GLU A 231 -36.50 11.96 -13.03
C GLU A 231 -36.86 12.94 -11.91
N ASP A 232 -37.79 12.55 -11.01
CA ASP A 232 -38.32 13.39 -9.93
C ASP A 232 -37.72 13.10 -8.55
N GLU A 233 -36.96 12.01 -8.41
CA GLU A 233 -36.46 11.56 -7.11
C GLU A 233 -34.95 11.32 -7.12
N LEU A 234 -34.23 11.93 -6.15
CA LEU A 234 -32.85 11.59 -5.77
C LEU A 234 -32.81 11.07 -4.34
N LEU A 235 -31.87 10.16 -4.09
CA LEU A 235 -31.48 9.74 -2.74
C LEU A 235 -30.06 10.22 -2.43
N LEU A 236 -29.85 10.72 -1.23
CA LEU A 236 -28.52 11.00 -0.67
C LEU A 236 -28.28 10.03 0.49
N ALA A 237 -27.21 9.26 0.42
CA ALA A 237 -26.70 8.48 1.53
C ALA A 237 -25.66 9.28 2.32
N SER A 238 -25.77 9.30 3.64
CA SER A 238 -24.77 9.87 4.55
C SER A 238 -24.36 8.83 5.58
N GLY A 239 -23.06 8.46 5.60
CA GLY A 239 -22.48 7.51 6.55
C GLY A 239 -21.59 8.22 7.57
N SER A 240 -21.62 7.74 8.82
CA SER A 240 -21.02 8.45 9.94
C SER A 240 -20.22 7.54 10.88
N GLN A 241 -19.43 8.17 11.74
CA GLN A 241 -18.76 7.52 12.87
C GLN A 241 -19.74 7.06 13.96
N ASP A 242 -21.00 7.46 13.89
CA ASP A 242 -22.05 6.95 14.77
C ASP A 242 -22.52 5.53 14.41
N LYS A 243 -21.88 4.87 13.42
CA LYS A 243 -22.15 3.51 12.91
C LYS A 243 -23.38 3.41 12.00
N TYR A 244 -24.06 4.50 11.77
CA TYR A 244 -25.31 4.54 11.01
C TYR A 244 -25.11 5.17 9.63
N ILE A 245 -25.99 4.76 8.71
CA ILE A 245 -26.17 5.41 7.42
C ILE A 245 -27.59 5.99 7.42
N ARG A 246 -27.72 7.25 7.05
CA ARG A 246 -29.00 7.92 6.87
C ARG A 246 -29.24 8.15 5.39
N LEU A 247 -30.45 7.85 4.94
CA LEU A 247 -30.94 8.11 3.62
C LEU A 247 -31.85 9.34 3.65
N TRP A 248 -31.66 10.21 2.68
CA TRP A 248 -32.43 11.44 2.51
C TRP A 248 -33.03 11.43 1.13
N ARG A 249 -34.37 11.60 1.03
CA ARG A 249 -35.11 11.63 -0.22
C ARG A 249 -35.28 13.07 -0.67
N PHE A 250 -34.90 13.36 -1.89
CA PHE A 250 -35.19 14.59 -2.62
C PHE A 250 -36.31 14.30 -3.58
N GLN A 251 -37.47 14.87 -3.35
CA GLN A 251 -38.65 14.68 -4.17
C GLN A 251 -39.09 15.99 -4.81
N ARG A 252 -39.25 16.02 -6.13
CA ARG A 252 -39.80 17.13 -6.86
C ARG A 252 -41.27 17.30 -6.51
N GLY A 253 -41.70 18.49 -6.15
CA GLY A 253 -43.10 18.76 -5.86
C GLY A 253 -43.32 20.23 -5.60
N ALA A 254 -44.41 20.78 -6.17
CA ALA A 254 -44.96 22.05 -5.69
C ALA A 254 -45.47 21.85 -4.26
N ASP A 255 -45.18 22.76 -3.35
CA ASP A 255 -45.97 22.93 -2.17
C ASP A 255 -47.44 23.15 -2.58
N THR A 256 -48.17 22.06 -2.76
CA THR A 256 -49.61 22.16 -2.64
C THR A 256 -49.80 22.39 -1.15
N GLY A 257 -49.96 23.66 -0.81
CA GLY A 257 -50.33 24.13 0.53
C GLY A 257 -51.71 23.59 0.92
N GLU A 258 -51.73 22.33 1.25
CA GLU A 258 -52.87 21.70 1.93
C GLU A 258 -52.47 21.37 3.38
N ASP A 259 -52.15 22.42 4.17
CA ASP A 259 -52.73 22.54 5.47
C ASP A 259 -54.22 22.88 5.32
N SER A 260 -54.99 22.08 4.59
CA SER A 260 -56.43 22.18 4.59
C SER A 260 -56.92 21.72 5.96
N ARG A 261 -57.24 22.71 6.81
CA ARG A 261 -58.23 22.61 7.79
C ARG A 261 -59.52 22.19 7.10
N ASP A 262 -59.88 20.92 7.20
CA ASP A 262 -61.29 20.59 7.23
C ASP A 262 -61.52 19.18 7.86
N GLY A 263 -62.28 19.22 8.95
CA GLY A 263 -63.38 18.37 9.27
C GLY A 263 -63.12 16.92 9.63
N ALA A 264 -63.14 16.68 10.91
CA ALA A 264 -63.74 15.50 11.57
C ALA A 264 -63.87 14.22 10.74
N ALA A 265 -62.87 13.39 10.75
CA ALA A 265 -62.99 11.95 10.74
C ALA A 265 -61.63 11.29 11.02
N ASP A 266 -61.65 10.44 12.04
CA ASP A 266 -60.68 9.42 12.34
C ASP A 266 -59.51 9.81 13.31
N LEU A 267 -59.91 9.77 14.59
CA LEU A 267 -59.01 9.89 15.75
C LEU A 267 -57.94 8.77 15.79
N THR A 268 -58.16 7.66 15.10
CA THR A 268 -57.23 6.53 15.00
C THR A 268 -56.11 6.76 14.03
N LEU A 269 -56.36 7.49 12.93
CA LEU A 269 -55.32 7.91 12.00
C LEU A 269 -54.47 9.07 12.54
N ALA A 270 -55.06 9.91 13.43
CA ALA A 270 -54.33 11.03 14.03
C ALA A 270 -53.31 10.59 15.10
N LEU A 271 -53.50 9.45 15.74
CA LEU A 271 -52.55 8.87 16.70
C LEU A 271 -51.37 8.19 16.04
N SER A 272 -51.53 7.66 14.82
CA SER A 272 -50.42 7.10 14.04
C SER A 272 -49.57 8.16 13.33
N LYS A 273 -50.12 9.36 13.11
CA LYS A 273 -49.39 10.50 12.51
C LYS A 273 -48.63 11.37 13.50
N LYS A 274 -48.70 11.10 14.81
CA LYS A 274 -48.03 11.90 15.84
C LYS A 274 -46.61 11.43 16.22
N SER A 275 -46.03 10.47 15.51
CA SER A 275 -44.68 10.05 15.77
C SER A 275 -43.80 10.42 14.61
N LEU A 276 -42.80 11.24 14.88
CA LEU A 276 -41.75 11.75 14.04
C LEU A 276 -42.15 13.00 13.24
N SER A 277 -41.77 14.14 13.75
CA SER A 277 -41.67 15.40 13.03
C SER A 277 -40.70 15.25 11.86
N ASN A 278 -41.23 14.89 10.69
CA ASN A 278 -40.46 14.79 9.46
C ASN A 278 -40.23 16.20 8.96
N LYS A 279 -39.27 16.91 9.56
CA LYS A 279 -38.90 18.25 9.15
C LYS A 279 -38.45 18.22 7.70
N ALA A 280 -39.28 18.73 6.81
CA ALA A 280 -38.94 18.85 5.41
C ALA A 280 -38.05 20.09 5.19
N HIS A 281 -37.01 19.94 4.42
CA HIS A 281 -36.19 21.04 3.91
C HIS A 281 -36.48 21.22 2.44
N HIS A 282 -36.23 22.42 1.91
CA HIS A 282 -36.43 22.74 0.48
C HIS A 282 -35.12 23.15 -0.13
N VAL A 283 -34.83 22.57 -1.31
CA VAL A 283 -33.61 22.86 -2.10
C VAL A 283 -34.05 23.02 -3.57
N GLY A 284 -33.42 23.87 -4.32
CA GLY A 284 -33.66 24.05 -5.74
C GLY A 284 -33.86 25.52 -6.13
N SER A 285 -34.32 25.74 -7.33
CA SER A 285 -34.59 27.10 -7.89
C SER A 285 -35.94 27.65 -7.39
N PRO A 286 -36.18 28.96 -7.53
CA PRO A 286 -37.49 29.55 -7.24
C PRO A 286 -38.65 28.92 -8.01
N ASN A 287 -38.36 28.39 -9.21
CA ASN A 287 -39.36 27.82 -10.11
C ASN A 287 -39.54 26.30 -9.93
N MET A 288 -38.57 25.64 -9.31
CA MET A 288 -38.56 24.18 -9.10
C MET A 288 -37.95 23.84 -7.77
N LYS A 289 -38.79 23.50 -6.80
CA LYS A 289 -38.35 23.10 -5.44
C LYS A 289 -38.40 21.61 -5.26
N TYR A 290 -37.38 21.08 -4.65
CA TYR A 290 -37.33 19.72 -4.15
C TYR A 290 -37.51 19.72 -2.64
N LYS A 291 -38.42 18.88 -2.17
CA LYS A 291 -38.61 18.58 -0.75
C LYS A 291 -37.57 17.54 -0.31
N VAL A 292 -36.74 17.88 0.67
CA VAL A 292 -35.76 16.95 1.25
C VAL A 292 -36.30 16.45 2.59
N SER A 293 -36.51 15.15 2.68
CA SER A 293 -37.02 14.48 3.87
C SER A 293 -36.15 13.31 4.26
N PHE A 294 -36.20 12.93 5.56
CA PHE A 294 -35.59 11.72 6.03
C PHE A 294 -36.31 10.50 5.43
N GLU A 295 -35.56 9.55 4.88
CA GLU A 295 -36.08 8.34 4.25
C GLU A 295 -35.91 7.12 5.15
N ALA A 296 -34.66 6.80 5.52
CA ALA A 296 -34.36 5.61 6.28
C ALA A 296 -33.10 5.75 7.13
N LEU A 297 -33.04 4.97 8.20
CA LEU A 297 -31.86 4.75 9.03
C LEU A 297 -31.40 3.29 8.84
N LEU A 298 -30.21 3.09 8.27
CA LEU A 298 -29.63 1.77 8.09
C LEU A 298 -28.79 1.42 9.31
N ILE A 299 -29.17 0.34 9.97
CA ILE A 299 -28.55 -0.16 11.20
C ILE A 299 -28.02 -1.56 10.94
N GLY A 300 -26.73 -1.80 11.18
CA GLY A 300 -26.11 -3.12 10.97
C GLY A 300 -24.60 -3.13 11.14
N HIS A 301 -23.93 -2.00 10.95
CA HIS A 301 -22.51 -1.89 11.27
C HIS A 301 -22.26 -1.78 12.77
N GLU A 302 -21.19 -2.41 13.23
CA GLU A 302 -20.78 -2.39 14.64
C GLU A 302 -19.76 -1.30 14.96
N ASP A 303 -19.16 -0.66 13.92
CA ASP A 303 -18.16 0.40 14.06
C ASP A 303 -18.32 1.45 12.95
N TRP A 304 -17.44 2.44 12.89
CA TRP A 304 -17.49 3.61 12.00
C TRP A 304 -17.71 3.22 10.55
N VAL A 305 -18.66 3.88 9.90
CA VAL A 305 -18.86 3.77 8.45
C VAL A 305 -17.90 4.73 7.75
N TYR A 306 -16.99 4.21 6.94
CA TYR A 306 -16.02 5.01 6.20
C TYR A 306 -16.49 5.41 4.81
N THR A 307 -17.13 4.49 4.07
CA THR A 307 -17.71 4.77 2.75
C THR A 307 -19.10 4.17 2.61
N ALA A 308 -19.95 4.87 1.88
CA ALA A 308 -21.22 4.40 1.38
C ALA A 308 -21.34 4.87 -0.06
N ARG A 309 -21.51 3.94 -1.02
CA ARG A 309 -21.50 4.20 -2.45
C ARG A 309 -22.66 3.47 -3.11
N TRP A 310 -23.41 4.22 -3.91
CA TRP A 310 -24.48 3.63 -4.69
C TRP A 310 -23.91 2.77 -5.83
N ALA A 311 -24.57 1.66 -6.11
CA ALA A 311 -24.26 0.86 -7.28
C ALA A 311 -24.45 1.70 -8.55
N PRO A 312 -23.58 1.53 -9.56
CA PRO A 312 -23.78 2.18 -10.86
C PRO A 312 -25.13 1.78 -11.47
N ALA A 313 -25.80 2.73 -12.12
CA ALA A 313 -27.01 2.43 -12.87
C ALA A 313 -26.66 1.45 -14.02
N THR A 314 -27.27 0.28 -14.00
CA THR A 314 -27.15 -0.70 -15.07
C THR A 314 -28.47 -0.77 -15.84
N ASP A 315 -28.40 -0.88 -17.18
CA ASP A 315 -29.57 -0.94 -18.04
C ASP A 315 -30.55 -2.03 -17.58
N GLY A 316 -31.76 -1.65 -17.22
CA GLY A 316 -32.87 -2.54 -16.89
C GLY A 316 -33.04 -2.92 -15.42
N LYS A 317 -32.29 -2.31 -14.49
CA LYS A 317 -32.54 -2.46 -13.05
C LYS A 317 -32.88 -1.10 -12.43
N ASP A 318 -34.15 -0.93 -12.05
CA ASP A 318 -34.62 0.25 -11.30
C ASP A 318 -34.28 0.21 -9.80
N GLU A 319 -33.68 -0.90 -9.33
CA GLU A 319 -33.32 -1.09 -7.94
C GLU A 319 -32.00 -0.45 -7.57
N LEU A 320 -32.07 0.46 -6.62
CA LEU A 320 -30.88 1.08 -6.02
C LEU A 320 -30.27 0.18 -4.95
N THR A 321 -29.02 -0.19 -5.10
CA THR A 321 -28.23 -0.91 -4.08
C THR A 321 -27.15 0.00 -3.54
N LEU A 322 -27.01 0.06 -2.21
CA LEU A 322 -25.96 0.82 -1.54
C LEU A 322 -24.92 -0.15 -0.97
N LEU A 323 -23.64 0.07 -1.30
CA LEU A 323 -22.49 -0.60 -0.68
C LEU A 323 -21.95 0.27 0.43
N SER A 324 -21.75 -0.27 1.61
CA SER A 324 -21.06 0.41 2.71
C SER A 324 -19.85 -0.37 3.20
N ALA A 325 -18.80 0.34 3.61
CA ALA A 325 -17.58 -0.22 4.19
C ALA A 325 -17.34 0.37 5.58
N SER A 326 -16.99 -0.47 6.53
CA SER A 326 -16.89 -0.11 7.95
C SER A 326 -15.59 -0.56 8.60
N ALA A 327 -15.26 0.10 9.70
CA ALA A 327 -14.18 -0.29 10.61
C ALA A 327 -14.42 -1.67 11.27
N ASP A 328 -15.63 -2.21 11.21
CA ASP A 328 -15.97 -3.55 11.69
C ASP A 328 -15.51 -4.71 10.79
N ASN A 329 -14.67 -4.44 9.81
CA ASN A 329 -14.16 -5.39 8.81
C ASN A 329 -15.22 -5.95 7.86
N SER A 330 -16.33 -5.26 7.65
CA SER A 330 -17.38 -5.71 6.74
C SER A 330 -17.72 -4.70 5.65
N LEU A 331 -18.13 -5.26 4.52
CA LEU A 331 -18.92 -4.61 3.48
C LEU A 331 -20.37 -5.05 3.66
N SER A 332 -21.32 -4.11 3.58
CA SER A 332 -22.75 -4.43 3.64
C SER A 332 -23.45 -3.88 2.39
N PHE A 333 -24.36 -4.69 1.85
CA PHE A 333 -25.21 -4.33 0.71
C PHE A 333 -26.63 -4.06 1.23
N TRP A 334 -27.15 -2.89 0.90
CA TRP A 334 -28.44 -2.42 1.36
C TRP A 334 -29.37 -2.24 0.17
N LYS A 335 -30.55 -2.79 0.26
CA LYS A 335 -31.64 -2.66 -0.70
C LYS A 335 -32.96 -2.37 -0.02
N ALA A 336 -33.88 -1.74 -0.73
CA ALA A 336 -35.25 -1.64 -0.29
C ALA A 336 -35.96 -2.96 -0.63
N ASP A 337 -36.63 -3.54 0.35
CA ASP A 337 -37.49 -4.71 0.13
C ASP A 337 -38.69 -4.32 -0.72
N ASP A 338 -38.95 -5.07 -1.78
CA ASP A 338 -39.96 -4.74 -2.82
C ASP A 338 -41.37 -4.68 -2.26
N ALA A 339 -41.69 -5.47 -1.24
CA ALA A 339 -43.01 -5.56 -0.70
C ALA A 339 -43.30 -4.49 0.36
N SER A 340 -42.30 -4.18 1.19
CA SER A 340 -42.49 -3.27 2.35
C SER A 340 -41.84 -1.89 2.10
N GLY A 341 -40.92 -1.75 1.15
CA GLY A 341 -40.13 -0.56 0.95
C GLY A 341 -39.12 -0.29 2.08
N VAL A 342 -38.95 -1.21 3.01
CA VAL A 342 -38.00 -1.10 4.13
C VAL A 342 -36.58 -1.43 3.64
N TRP A 343 -35.62 -0.62 3.99
CA TRP A 343 -34.21 -0.86 3.66
C TRP A 343 -33.63 -1.95 4.57
N VAL A 344 -33.11 -3.02 3.94
CA VAL A 344 -32.53 -4.17 4.62
C VAL A 344 -31.09 -4.41 4.18
N CYS A 345 -30.28 -5.02 5.04
CA CYS A 345 -28.98 -5.54 4.68
C CYS A 345 -29.17 -6.92 4.03
N GLU A 346 -29.00 -6.98 2.71
CA GLU A 346 -29.19 -8.21 1.93
C GLU A 346 -27.98 -9.15 2.06
N THR A 347 -26.78 -8.58 1.96
CA THR A 347 -25.52 -9.35 1.97
C THR A 347 -24.46 -8.62 2.77
N ARG A 348 -23.65 -9.40 3.47
CA ARG A 348 -22.49 -8.90 4.20
C ARG A 348 -21.26 -9.70 3.82
N LEU A 349 -20.16 -9.00 3.42
CA LEU A 349 -18.88 -9.59 3.04
C LEU A 349 -17.79 -9.14 4.02
N GLY A 350 -16.70 -9.90 4.07
CA GLY A 350 -15.55 -9.61 4.91
C GLY A 350 -15.43 -10.55 6.11
N GLU A 351 -14.63 -10.18 7.09
CA GLU A 351 -14.42 -10.98 8.29
C GLU A 351 -15.59 -10.79 9.27
N ILE A 352 -16.51 -11.72 9.26
CA ILE A 352 -17.57 -11.78 10.25
C ILE A 352 -17.03 -12.62 11.42
N SER A 353 -16.36 -11.99 12.39
CA SER A 353 -15.96 -12.66 13.62
C SER A 353 -17.13 -12.65 14.61
N ALA A 354 -17.52 -13.83 15.09
CA ALA A 354 -18.50 -13.97 16.17
C ALA A 354 -17.95 -13.54 17.55
N GLN A 355 -16.65 -13.31 17.66
CA GLN A 355 -15.98 -12.92 18.91
C GLN A 355 -15.63 -11.43 18.91
N LYS A 356 -16.31 -10.68 19.77
CA LYS A 356 -15.92 -9.33 20.16
C LYS A 356 -14.55 -9.41 20.86
N GLY A 357 -13.50 -8.90 20.25
CA GLY A 357 -12.20 -8.76 20.88
C GLY A 357 -10.99 -9.32 20.12
N SER A 358 -11.16 -10.01 18.98
CA SER A 358 -10.02 -10.47 18.15
C SER A 358 -9.31 -9.35 17.38
N THR A 359 -9.65 -8.08 17.61
CA THR A 359 -8.93 -6.91 17.08
C THR A 359 -7.74 -6.59 17.97
N SER A 360 -6.80 -7.52 18.08
CA SER A 360 -5.53 -7.21 18.73
C SER A 360 -4.77 -6.15 17.93
N ALA A 361 -4.02 -5.29 18.61
CA ALA A 361 -3.31 -4.17 18.01
C ALA A 361 -2.28 -4.59 16.92
N THR A 362 -1.95 -5.87 16.85
CA THR A 362 -0.87 -6.42 16.01
C THR A 362 -1.31 -7.36 14.89
N GLY A 363 -2.55 -7.82 14.85
CA GLY A 363 -2.97 -8.83 13.86
C GLY A 363 -4.29 -8.60 13.19
N SER A 364 -5.04 -7.58 13.59
CA SER A 364 -6.33 -7.32 12.96
C SER A 364 -6.15 -6.70 11.60
N THR A 365 -6.92 -7.15 10.64
CA THR A 365 -7.06 -6.56 9.30
C THR A 365 -7.59 -5.12 9.36
N GLY A 366 -8.10 -4.68 10.49
CA GLY A 366 -8.25 -3.31 10.98
C GLY A 366 -9.23 -2.44 10.20
N GLY A 367 -10.33 -3.00 9.72
CA GLY A 367 -11.42 -2.28 9.09
C GLY A 367 -11.24 -2.03 7.59
N PHE A 368 -12.35 -1.80 6.93
CA PHE A 368 -12.42 -1.42 5.53
C PHE A 368 -12.59 0.09 5.41
N TRP A 369 -11.56 0.75 4.86
CA TRP A 369 -11.55 2.20 4.69
C TRP A 369 -12.29 2.67 3.44
N ILE A 370 -12.28 1.84 2.39
CA ILE A 370 -12.87 2.15 1.09
C ILE A 370 -13.65 0.94 0.62
N GLY A 371 -14.86 1.16 0.13
CA GLY A 371 -15.64 0.21 -0.64
C GLY A 371 -15.98 0.84 -1.99
N LEU A 372 -15.70 0.14 -3.07
CA LEU A 372 -15.92 0.60 -4.45
C LEU A 372 -16.69 -0.46 -5.23
N TRP A 373 -17.60 0.01 -6.08
CA TRP A 373 -18.25 -0.80 -7.10
C TRP A 373 -17.42 -0.84 -8.37
N GLN A 374 -17.37 -2.01 -9.00
CA GLN A 374 -17.05 -2.09 -10.42
C GLN A 374 -18.16 -1.40 -11.23
N PRO A 375 -17.85 -0.68 -12.32
CA PRO A 375 -18.85 0.08 -13.09
C PRO A 375 -20.02 -0.72 -13.63
N ASP A 376 -19.89 -2.03 -13.82
CA ASP A 376 -20.97 -2.94 -14.25
C ASP A 376 -21.77 -3.54 -13.08
N GLY A 377 -21.46 -3.19 -11.83
CA GLY A 377 -22.11 -3.68 -10.63
C GLY A 377 -21.85 -5.14 -10.28
N LYS A 378 -20.94 -5.85 -11.00
CA LYS A 378 -20.71 -7.28 -10.82
C LYS A 378 -19.55 -7.62 -9.89
N ALA A 379 -18.75 -6.64 -9.48
CA ALA A 379 -17.69 -6.82 -8.52
C ALA A 379 -17.58 -5.63 -7.57
N VAL A 380 -16.99 -5.88 -6.42
CA VAL A 380 -16.66 -4.85 -5.43
C VAL A 380 -15.21 -5.01 -4.99
N ALA A 381 -14.59 -3.90 -4.66
CA ALA A 381 -13.26 -3.87 -4.09
C ALA A 381 -13.25 -3.09 -2.76
N SER A 382 -12.41 -3.52 -1.83
CA SER A 382 -12.23 -2.85 -0.55
C SER A 382 -10.77 -2.71 -0.19
N LEU A 383 -10.41 -1.54 0.32
CA LEU A 383 -9.09 -1.26 0.87
C LEU A 383 -9.11 -1.46 2.38
N GLY A 384 -8.27 -2.36 2.88
CA GLY A 384 -8.09 -2.62 4.30
C GLY A 384 -7.03 -1.72 4.95
N ARG A 385 -6.95 -1.80 6.30
CA ARG A 385 -5.94 -1.08 7.10
C ARG A 385 -4.50 -1.44 6.73
N THR A 386 -4.25 -2.65 6.25
CA THR A 386 -2.93 -3.14 5.85
C THR A 386 -2.43 -2.53 4.53
N GLY A 387 -3.26 -1.72 3.87
CA GLY A 387 -2.98 -1.16 2.55
C GLY A 387 -3.25 -2.12 1.39
N SER A 388 -3.75 -3.31 1.69
CA SER A 388 -4.07 -4.33 0.70
C SER A 388 -5.49 -4.21 0.20
N TRP A 389 -5.69 -4.50 -1.07
CA TRP A 389 -6.99 -4.54 -1.72
C TRP A 389 -7.56 -5.94 -1.68
N ARG A 390 -8.83 -6.05 -1.30
CA ARG A 390 -9.66 -7.24 -1.43
C ARG A 390 -10.66 -7.01 -2.54
N ARG A 391 -11.03 -8.08 -3.23
CA ARG A 391 -11.99 -8.03 -4.32
C ARG A 391 -12.96 -9.20 -4.22
N TRP A 392 -14.24 -8.95 -4.51
CA TRP A 392 -15.27 -9.98 -4.62
C TRP A 392 -16.00 -9.80 -5.94
N LYS A 393 -16.32 -10.90 -6.58
CA LYS A 393 -17.07 -10.97 -7.84
C LYS A 393 -18.34 -11.78 -7.60
N TYR A 394 -19.44 -11.27 -8.10
CA TYR A 394 -20.71 -11.99 -8.02
C TYR A 394 -20.74 -13.16 -8.98
N ASP A 395 -21.03 -14.35 -8.45
CA ASP A 395 -21.27 -15.56 -9.23
C ASP A 395 -22.79 -15.79 -9.36
N PRO A 396 -23.35 -15.57 -10.56
CA PRO A 396 -24.78 -15.75 -10.78
C PRO A 396 -25.22 -17.23 -10.74
N THR A 397 -24.28 -18.18 -10.83
CA THR A 397 -24.61 -19.61 -10.77
C THR A 397 -24.80 -20.09 -9.34
N GLY A 398 -24.00 -19.59 -8.43
CA GLY A 398 -24.07 -19.90 -7.01
C GLY A 398 -24.84 -18.88 -6.20
N ASP A 399 -25.36 -17.82 -6.83
CA ASP A 399 -26.00 -16.65 -6.15
C ASP A 399 -25.19 -16.16 -4.96
N SER A 400 -23.87 -15.98 -5.17
CA SER A 400 -22.93 -15.67 -4.10
C SER A 400 -21.80 -14.77 -4.55
N TRP A 401 -21.21 -14.05 -3.61
CA TRP A 401 -20.02 -13.24 -3.84
C TRP A 401 -18.77 -14.05 -3.53
N VAL A 402 -17.94 -14.27 -4.54
CA VAL A 402 -16.72 -15.07 -4.44
C VAL A 402 -15.52 -14.13 -4.37
N GLN A 403 -14.67 -14.33 -3.35
CA GLN A 403 -13.45 -13.57 -3.19
C GLN A 403 -12.45 -13.88 -4.31
N GLN A 404 -11.77 -12.86 -4.79
CA GLN A 404 -10.78 -12.93 -5.86
C GLN A 404 -9.43 -12.43 -5.36
N VAL A 405 -8.36 -12.84 -6.05
CA VAL A 405 -7.00 -12.36 -5.75
C VAL A 405 -6.96 -10.84 -5.89
N GLY A 406 -6.50 -10.17 -4.85
CA GLY A 406 -6.29 -8.72 -4.82
C GLY A 406 -4.81 -8.37 -4.96
N ILE A 407 -4.49 -7.13 -4.64
CA ILE A 407 -3.10 -6.63 -4.61
C ILE A 407 -2.74 -6.18 -3.20
N SER A 408 -1.44 -6.25 -2.90
CA SER A 408 -0.89 -5.81 -1.63
C SER A 408 0.41 -5.03 -1.81
N GLY A 409 0.85 -4.36 -0.76
CA GLY A 409 2.12 -3.63 -0.75
C GLY A 409 2.30 -2.89 0.57
N HIS A 410 3.51 -2.41 0.81
CA HIS A 410 3.84 -1.66 2.02
C HIS A 410 3.15 -0.29 2.04
N THR A 411 2.76 0.14 3.24
CA THR A 411 2.08 1.44 3.45
C THR A 411 3.01 2.54 3.91
N LYS A 412 4.25 2.19 4.22
CA LYS A 412 5.34 3.10 4.55
C LYS A 412 6.61 2.70 3.78
N GLU A 413 7.66 3.45 3.96
CA GLU A 413 8.96 3.26 3.31
C GLU A 413 9.46 1.82 3.40
N VAL A 414 9.89 1.26 2.27
CA VAL A 414 10.54 -0.05 2.20
C VAL A 414 12.02 0.17 2.49
N GLN A 415 12.52 -0.40 3.59
CA GLN A 415 13.87 -0.13 4.09
C GLN A 415 14.90 -1.10 3.53
N SER A 416 14.60 -2.39 3.50
CA SER A 416 15.58 -3.41 3.14
C SER A 416 14.95 -4.56 2.35
N LEU A 417 15.78 -5.25 1.58
CA LEU A 417 15.44 -6.35 0.68
C LEU A 417 16.40 -7.51 0.91
N ALA A 418 15.89 -8.73 0.88
CA ALA A 418 16.70 -9.94 0.86
C ALA A 418 16.09 -10.99 -0.07
N TRP A 419 16.84 -11.43 -1.08
CA TRP A 419 16.48 -12.57 -1.90
C TRP A 419 16.78 -13.87 -1.17
N SER A 420 15.98 -14.91 -1.40
CA SER A 420 16.41 -16.29 -1.10
C SER A 420 17.67 -16.63 -1.91
N PRO A 421 18.57 -17.50 -1.43
CA PRO A 421 19.81 -17.81 -2.13
C PRO A 421 19.63 -18.34 -3.55
N ASP A 422 18.51 -19.00 -3.82
CA ASP A 422 18.12 -19.52 -5.14
C ASP A 422 17.31 -18.50 -5.99
N GLY A 423 17.02 -17.31 -5.44
CA GLY A 423 16.21 -16.28 -6.09
C GLY A 423 14.73 -16.63 -6.26
N SER A 424 14.21 -17.62 -5.57
CA SER A 424 12.83 -18.09 -5.69
C SER A 424 11.82 -17.14 -5.08
N TYR A 425 12.20 -16.38 -4.04
CA TYR A 425 11.37 -15.38 -3.40
C TYR A 425 12.17 -14.18 -2.91
N LEU A 426 11.48 -13.07 -2.70
CA LEU A 426 12.03 -11.82 -2.17
C LEU A 426 11.35 -11.48 -0.84
N LEU A 427 12.16 -11.26 0.19
CA LEU A 427 11.73 -10.68 1.46
C LEU A 427 11.93 -9.16 1.44
N THR A 428 10.97 -8.44 2.00
CA THR A 428 11.01 -6.98 2.11
C THR A 428 10.61 -6.54 3.51
N THR A 429 11.28 -5.56 4.07
CA THR A 429 10.94 -4.95 5.36
C THR A 429 10.61 -3.48 5.23
N SER A 430 9.68 -2.99 6.06
CA SER A 430 9.20 -1.62 6.00
C SER A 430 8.96 -1.01 7.39
N LEU A 431 8.94 0.31 7.42
CA LEU A 431 8.49 1.09 8.57
C LEU A 431 6.99 0.89 8.87
N ASP A 432 6.26 0.14 8.03
CA ASP A 432 4.88 -0.29 8.31
C ASP A 432 4.82 -1.47 9.29
N GLN A 433 5.98 -1.87 9.84
CA GLN A 433 6.11 -2.92 10.86
C GLN A 433 5.86 -4.34 10.31
N THR A 434 5.95 -4.52 9.00
CA THR A 434 5.76 -5.83 8.37
C THR A 434 6.98 -6.26 7.56
N THR A 435 7.26 -7.57 7.58
CA THR A 435 8.06 -8.25 6.58
C THR A 435 7.12 -8.97 5.63
N ARG A 436 7.30 -8.78 4.32
CA ARG A 436 6.48 -9.42 3.29
C ARG A 436 7.36 -10.27 2.38
N LEU A 437 6.81 -11.38 1.92
CA LEU A 437 7.43 -12.31 0.99
C LEU A 437 6.69 -12.24 -0.34
N PHE A 438 7.42 -11.90 -1.38
CA PHE A 438 6.92 -11.87 -2.76
C PHE A 438 7.56 -12.97 -3.58
N ALA A 439 6.75 -13.67 -4.39
CA ALA A 439 7.22 -14.70 -5.30
C ALA A 439 6.37 -14.74 -6.59
N GLU A 440 6.88 -15.42 -7.58
CA GLU A 440 6.20 -15.65 -8.84
C GLU A 440 5.05 -16.64 -8.67
N TRP A 441 3.88 -16.32 -9.18
CA TRP A 441 2.79 -17.25 -9.39
C TRP A 441 2.78 -17.71 -10.85
N LYS A 442 3.09 -18.98 -11.06
CA LYS A 442 3.20 -19.62 -12.38
C LYS A 442 1.93 -20.41 -12.68
N ARG A 443 1.22 -20.06 -13.73
CA ARG A 443 -0.01 -20.71 -14.18
C ARG A 443 -0.21 -20.61 -15.67
N ASN A 444 -0.57 -21.72 -16.33
CA ASN A 444 -0.94 -21.74 -17.74
C ASN A 444 0.03 -21.00 -18.68
N GLY A 445 1.34 -21.07 -18.39
CA GLY A 445 2.37 -20.36 -19.16
C GLY A 445 2.49 -18.86 -18.86
N GLN A 446 1.73 -18.33 -17.92
CA GLN A 446 1.82 -16.97 -17.41
C GLN A 446 2.55 -16.91 -16.08
N VAL A 447 3.22 -15.80 -15.82
CA VAL A 447 3.92 -15.52 -14.58
C VAL A 447 3.52 -14.14 -14.08
N SER A 448 3.11 -14.04 -12.84
CA SER A 448 2.85 -12.77 -12.16
C SER A 448 3.39 -12.80 -10.73
N TRP A 449 3.78 -11.65 -10.20
CA TRP A 449 4.32 -11.53 -8.85
C TRP A 449 3.23 -11.23 -7.83
N HIS A 450 3.27 -11.91 -6.67
CA HIS A 450 2.30 -11.71 -5.60
C HIS A 450 2.95 -11.82 -4.22
N GLU A 451 2.32 -11.21 -3.21
CA GLU A 451 2.64 -11.50 -1.81
C GLU A 451 2.12 -12.93 -1.50
N ILE A 452 3.04 -13.82 -1.14
CA ILE A 452 2.74 -15.22 -0.82
C ILE A 452 2.69 -15.44 0.69
N ALA A 453 3.44 -14.65 1.43
CA ALA A 453 3.44 -14.72 2.88
C ALA A 453 3.73 -13.35 3.50
N ARG A 454 3.31 -13.20 4.76
CA ARG A 454 3.68 -12.08 5.63
C ARG A 454 4.41 -12.65 6.86
N PRO A 455 5.71 -12.98 6.72
CA PRO A 455 6.46 -13.71 7.73
C PRO A 455 6.48 -13.05 9.10
N GLN A 456 6.52 -11.72 9.15
CA GLN A 456 6.61 -10.98 10.39
C GLN A 456 5.65 -9.79 10.42
N ILE A 457 4.92 -9.68 11.53
CA ILE A 457 4.17 -8.48 11.92
C ILE A 457 4.74 -8.06 13.27
N HIS A 458 5.29 -6.86 13.34
CA HIS A 458 6.07 -6.39 14.49
C HIS A 458 5.43 -5.15 15.16
N GLY A 459 5.82 -4.86 16.39
CA GLY A 459 5.38 -3.65 17.10
C GLY A 459 6.25 -2.41 16.87
N TYR A 460 7.43 -2.59 16.23
CA TYR A 460 8.39 -1.54 15.93
C TYR A 460 8.69 -1.49 14.43
N ASP A 461 9.14 -0.34 13.97
CA ASP A 461 9.53 -0.13 12.59
C ASP A 461 10.74 -1.02 12.24
N LEU A 462 10.69 -1.70 11.08
CA LEU A 462 11.72 -2.64 10.65
C LEU A 462 12.75 -1.93 9.77
N ASN A 463 14.05 -2.07 10.12
CA ASN A 463 15.13 -1.32 9.48
C ASN A 463 15.95 -2.15 8.49
N CYS A 464 16.20 -3.43 8.82
CA CYS A 464 17.06 -4.29 8.01
C CYS A 464 16.61 -5.75 8.05
N ILE A 465 16.96 -6.49 6.99
CA ILE A 465 16.68 -7.90 6.83
C ILE A 465 17.80 -8.54 6.03
N ASP A 466 18.12 -9.80 6.33
CA ASP A 466 18.90 -10.64 5.45
C ASP A 466 18.42 -12.08 5.49
N SER A 467 18.64 -12.80 4.39
CA SER A 467 18.28 -14.20 4.24
C SER A 467 19.38 -15.09 4.79
N LEU A 468 19.03 -16.04 5.64
CA LEU A 468 19.94 -17.00 6.21
C LEU A 468 19.64 -18.38 5.62
N GLY A 469 20.25 -18.67 4.48
CA GLY A 469 19.90 -19.86 3.71
C GLY A 469 18.49 -19.79 3.10
N ALA A 470 17.97 -20.93 2.68
CA ALA A 470 16.68 -21.04 2.00
C ALA A 470 15.46 -21.03 2.95
N ASN A 471 15.68 -21.24 4.27
CA ASN A 471 14.61 -21.55 5.20
C ASN A 471 14.54 -20.60 6.41
N GLN A 472 15.45 -19.64 6.49
CA GLN A 472 15.51 -18.69 7.61
C GLN A 472 15.77 -17.27 7.12
N PHE A 473 15.39 -16.29 7.92
CA PHE A 473 15.83 -14.90 7.77
C PHE A 473 16.06 -14.28 9.15
N VAL A 474 16.85 -13.23 9.15
CA VAL A 474 17.12 -12.40 10.32
C VAL A 474 16.70 -10.97 10.06
N SER A 475 16.01 -10.34 11.02
CA SER A 475 15.53 -8.97 10.92
C SER A 475 15.92 -8.13 12.12
N GLY A 476 16.19 -6.84 11.86
CA GLY A 476 16.40 -5.82 12.87
C GLY A 476 15.35 -4.72 12.79
N ALA A 477 14.91 -4.25 13.95
CA ALA A 477 13.90 -3.22 14.11
C ALA A 477 14.41 -2.05 14.95
N ASP A 478 13.55 -1.06 15.18
CA ASP A 478 13.79 0.00 16.19
C ASP A 478 13.72 -0.58 17.62
N GLU A 479 14.40 -1.71 17.81
CA GLU A 479 14.63 -2.38 19.09
C GLU A 479 16.09 -2.83 19.22
N LYS A 480 16.50 -3.24 20.42
CA LYS A 480 17.90 -3.55 20.75
C LYS A 480 18.34 -4.99 20.48
N LEU A 481 17.49 -5.75 19.82
CA LEU A 481 17.74 -7.16 19.52
C LEU A 481 17.39 -7.49 18.08
N LEU A 482 17.99 -8.56 17.56
CA LEU A 482 17.60 -9.13 16.30
C LEU A 482 16.70 -10.33 16.53
N ARG A 483 15.89 -10.65 15.53
CA ARG A 483 15.01 -11.81 15.53
C ARG A 483 15.31 -12.70 14.35
N VAL A 484 15.31 -13.99 14.61
CA VAL A 484 15.49 -15.04 13.61
C VAL A 484 14.19 -15.77 13.43
N PHE A 485 13.82 -16.03 12.20
CA PHE A 485 12.56 -16.68 11.84
C PHE A 485 12.80 -17.89 10.95
N ASN A 486 12.05 -18.95 11.20
CA ASN A 486 12.07 -20.17 10.38
C ASN A 486 10.88 -20.21 9.44
N LYS A 487 11.12 -20.64 8.19
CA LYS A 487 10.05 -20.87 7.22
C LYS A 487 9.18 -22.07 7.68
N PRO A 488 7.84 -21.92 7.78
CA PRO A 488 6.97 -23.05 8.15
C PRO A 488 6.65 -23.92 6.92
N LYS A 489 6.34 -25.19 7.17
CA LYS A 489 5.95 -26.17 6.14
C LYS A 489 4.82 -25.68 5.24
N ALA A 490 3.84 -25.00 5.82
CA ALA A 490 2.71 -24.44 5.09
C ALA A 490 3.16 -23.40 4.03
N THR A 491 4.09 -22.50 4.37
CA THR A 491 4.64 -21.53 3.41
C THR A 491 5.50 -22.21 2.35
N ASP A 492 6.31 -23.21 2.73
CA ASP A 492 7.14 -23.96 1.78
C ASP A 492 6.29 -24.73 0.76
N HIS A 493 5.22 -25.39 1.23
CA HIS A 493 4.25 -26.05 0.36
C HIS A 493 3.59 -25.08 -0.60
N LEU A 494 3.16 -23.93 -0.11
CA LEU A 494 2.51 -22.88 -0.92
C LEU A 494 3.48 -22.32 -2.00
N LEU A 495 4.73 -22.03 -1.65
CA LEU A 495 5.76 -21.61 -2.59
C LEU A 495 6.04 -22.69 -3.64
N SER A 496 6.17 -23.95 -3.23
CA SER A 496 6.37 -25.07 -4.16
C SER A 496 5.22 -25.20 -5.15
N LYS A 497 3.98 -25.10 -4.68
CA LYS A 497 2.78 -25.22 -5.50
C LYS A 497 2.59 -24.07 -6.47
N LEU A 498 2.77 -22.82 -6.01
CA LEU A 498 2.51 -21.63 -6.82
C LEU A 498 3.70 -21.21 -7.70
N SER A 499 4.93 -21.32 -7.19
CA SER A 499 6.14 -20.86 -7.88
C SER A 499 6.94 -21.99 -8.53
N GLY A 500 6.64 -23.25 -8.18
CA GLY A 500 7.39 -24.42 -8.68
C GLY A 500 8.77 -24.58 -8.03
N THR A 501 8.97 -24.05 -6.82
CA THR A 501 10.23 -24.22 -6.06
C THR A 501 10.35 -25.64 -5.52
N ALA A 502 11.57 -26.15 -5.37
CA ALA A 502 11.80 -27.41 -4.72
C ALA A 502 11.41 -27.34 -3.23
N SER A 503 10.61 -28.28 -2.75
CA SER A 503 10.18 -28.35 -1.36
C SER A 503 11.12 -29.27 -0.56
N ASN A 504 11.53 -28.82 0.64
CA ASN A 504 12.32 -29.61 1.58
C ASN A 504 11.68 -29.55 2.97
N GLN A 505 10.62 -30.35 3.16
CA GLN A 505 9.72 -30.25 4.33
C GLN A 505 10.22 -30.99 5.59
N GLU A 506 11.25 -31.82 5.52
CA GLU A 506 11.57 -32.79 6.61
C GLU A 506 12.02 -32.10 7.91
N GLU A 507 12.54 -30.86 7.88
CA GLU A 507 13.09 -30.16 9.05
C GLU A 507 12.37 -28.85 9.41
N LEU A 508 11.23 -28.53 8.75
CA LEU A 508 10.55 -27.25 8.95
C LEU A 508 9.50 -27.33 10.06
N PRO A 509 9.28 -26.24 10.83
CA PRO A 509 8.17 -26.15 11.79
C PRO A 509 6.82 -26.15 11.06
N ASP A 510 5.77 -26.61 11.74
CA ASP A 510 4.46 -26.75 11.08
C ASP A 510 3.83 -25.37 10.78
N ALA A 511 3.67 -24.52 11.78
CA ALA A 511 3.04 -23.20 11.63
C ALA A 511 3.47 -22.22 12.73
N ALA A 512 3.00 -20.98 12.65
CA ALA A 512 3.16 -19.97 13.70
C ALA A 512 1.87 -19.21 13.97
N ASN A 513 1.70 -18.75 15.21
CA ASN A 513 0.62 -17.86 15.61
C ASN A 513 1.17 -16.70 16.45
N ILE A 514 0.52 -15.54 16.39
CA ILE A 514 0.78 -14.40 17.28
C ILE A 514 -0.17 -14.52 18.46
N PRO A 515 0.32 -14.70 19.71
CA PRO A 515 -0.56 -14.66 20.88
C PRO A 515 -1.21 -13.28 21.01
N VAL A 516 -2.41 -13.22 21.56
CA VAL A 516 -3.26 -12.02 21.69
C VAL A 516 -2.54 -10.79 22.30
N LEU A 517 -1.52 -11.02 23.11
CA LEU A 517 -0.72 -9.97 23.75
C LEU A 517 0.78 -10.04 23.34
N GLY A 518 1.14 -10.86 22.36
CA GLY A 518 2.53 -11.13 22.02
C GLY A 518 3.09 -10.27 20.90
N LEU A 519 4.35 -9.87 21.06
CA LEU A 519 5.17 -9.23 20.01
C LEU A 519 6.04 -10.28 19.26
N SER A 520 5.74 -11.56 19.41
CA SER A 520 6.52 -12.66 18.82
C SER A 520 5.62 -13.74 18.25
N ASN A 521 6.03 -14.33 17.13
CA ASN A 521 5.35 -15.45 16.50
C ASN A 521 5.77 -16.73 17.21
N LYS A 522 4.84 -17.47 17.83
CA LYS A 522 5.12 -18.76 18.45
C LYS A 522 4.84 -19.90 17.46
N ALA A 523 5.68 -20.91 17.46
CA ALA A 523 5.44 -22.13 16.69
C ALA A 523 4.24 -22.91 17.26
N ILE A 524 3.36 -23.37 16.38
CA ILE A 524 2.21 -24.23 16.71
C ILE A 524 2.16 -25.40 15.75
N ALA A 525 1.58 -26.52 16.17
CA ALA A 525 1.27 -27.64 15.31
C ALA A 525 0.01 -27.36 14.49
N ALA A 526 0.00 -27.73 13.21
CA ALA A 526 -1.18 -27.60 12.37
C ALA A 526 -2.12 -28.80 12.63
N VAL A 527 -3.40 -28.53 12.86
CA VAL A 527 -4.42 -29.56 13.10
C VAL A 527 -4.95 -30.09 11.76
N GLY A 528 -5.05 -31.43 11.64
CA GLY A 528 -5.66 -32.07 10.45
C GLY A 528 -7.18 -31.91 10.46
N ASP A 529 -7.81 -31.83 9.28
CA ASP A 529 -9.26 -31.64 9.12
C ASP A 529 -10.10 -32.81 9.68
N ASP A 530 -9.51 -33.99 9.82
CA ASP A 530 -10.21 -35.19 10.31
C ASP A 530 -10.29 -35.29 11.85
N GLU A 531 -9.59 -34.42 12.60
CA GLU A 531 -9.55 -34.48 14.08
C GLU A 531 -10.57 -33.54 14.74
N GLY A 532 -11.38 -32.83 13.98
CA GLY A 532 -12.31 -31.81 14.50
C GLY A 532 -13.58 -32.32 15.17
N ALA A 533 -13.78 -33.61 15.35
CA ALA A 533 -15.04 -34.13 15.91
C ALA A 533 -14.96 -34.98 17.18
N ASN A 534 -13.84 -35.58 17.52
CA ASN A 534 -13.73 -36.45 18.71
C ASN A 534 -12.30 -36.55 19.21
N GLY A 535 -11.87 -35.74 20.13
CA GLY A 535 -10.56 -35.89 20.74
C GLY A 535 -10.28 -34.97 21.90
N ALA A 536 -11.16 -34.94 22.88
CA ALA A 536 -10.79 -34.49 24.22
C ALA A 536 -10.21 -35.72 24.96
N GLU A 537 -8.91 -36.00 24.78
CA GLU A 537 -8.20 -36.82 25.74
C GLU A 537 -7.83 -35.93 26.94
N GLU A 538 -8.41 -36.25 28.07
CA GLU A 538 -8.10 -35.70 29.38
C GLU A 538 -6.65 -36.01 29.74
N GLY A 539 -5.77 -35.03 29.50
CA GLY A 539 -4.42 -35.01 30.10
C GLY A 539 -4.50 -34.20 31.39
N GLU A 540 -4.35 -34.91 32.53
CA GLU A 540 -4.16 -34.30 33.85
C GLU A 540 -2.95 -33.34 33.83
N ASN A 541 -3.21 -32.01 33.80
CA ASN A 541 -2.62 -30.97 34.64
C ASN A 541 -2.81 -29.58 33.99
N GLY A 542 -3.72 -28.87 34.57
CA GLY A 542 -3.74 -27.44 34.88
C GLY A 542 -3.39 -26.42 33.78
N GLU A 543 -4.39 -25.62 33.44
CA GLU A 543 -4.48 -24.42 32.62
C GLU A 543 -4.88 -24.71 31.16
N GLN A 544 -6.17 -24.87 30.96
CA GLN A 544 -6.80 -24.65 29.66
C GLN A 544 -6.59 -23.18 29.29
N GLU A 545 -5.57 -22.86 28.48
CA GLU A 545 -5.59 -21.66 27.67
C GLU A 545 -6.76 -21.83 26.69
N ASP A 546 -7.80 -21.02 26.80
CA ASP A 546 -8.87 -20.92 25.82
C ASP A 546 -8.22 -20.55 24.46
N VAL A 547 -7.93 -21.54 23.65
CA VAL A 547 -7.42 -21.35 22.30
C VAL A 547 -8.57 -20.82 21.47
N ASP A 548 -8.44 -19.57 21.01
CA ASP A 548 -9.40 -18.95 20.08
C ASP A 548 -9.53 -19.87 18.84
N PRO A 549 -10.71 -20.44 18.56
CA PRO A 549 -10.92 -21.29 17.38
C PRO A 549 -10.53 -20.62 16.06
N ALA A 550 -10.53 -19.28 16.00
CA ALA A 550 -10.08 -18.50 14.84
C ALA A 550 -8.55 -18.48 14.71
N SER A 551 -7.79 -18.92 15.72
CA SER A 551 -6.33 -19.00 15.71
C SER A 551 -5.80 -20.39 15.35
N VAL A 552 -6.67 -21.40 15.22
CA VAL A 552 -6.27 -22.76 14.86
C VAL A 552 -6.04 -22.82 13.35
N LEU A 553 -4.83 -23.18 12.95
CA LEU A 553 -4.48 -23.39 11.56
C LEU A 553 -4.85 -24.81 11.13
N HIS A 554 -5.83 -24.92 10.22
CA HIS A 554 -6.11 -26.19 9.54
C HIS A 554 -5.16 -26.37 8.35
N LYS A 555 -4.66 -27.58 8.12
CA LYS A 555 -3.74 -27.90 7.01
C LYS A 555 -4.35 -27.53 5.64
N SER A 556 -5.66 -27.64 5.47
CA SER A 556 -6.39 -27.27 4.27
C SER A 556 -6.46 -25.77 3.99
N THR A 557 -6.28 -24.90 5.00
CA THR A 557 -6.42 -23.43 4.83
C THR A 557 -5.35 -22.81 3.94
N LEU A 558 -4.20 -23.45 3.74
CA LEU A 558 -3.12 -22.96 2.87
C LEU A 558 -2.84 -23.90 1.68
N ASP A 559 -3.68 -24.88 1.43
CA ASP A 559 -3.63 -25.67 0.18
C ASP A 559 -4.36 -24.93 -0.96
N LEU A 560 -3.81 -23.79 -1.36
CA LEU A 560 -4.40 -22.86 -2.31
C LEU A 560 -3.78 -23.05 -3.71
N ASP A 561 -4.60 -22.92 -4.77
CA ASP A 561 -4.17 -22.84 -6.17
C ASP A 561 -3.91 -21.41 -6.65
N HIS A 562 -4.04 -20.44 -5.76
CA HIS A 562 -3.89 -19.02 -6.01
C HIS A 562 -3.12 -18.35 -4.84
N PRO A 563 -2.57 -17.15 -5.03
CA PRO A 563 -1.98 -16.36 -3.95
C PRO A 563 -2.94 -16.18 -2.78
N PRO A 564 -2.46 -16.23 -1.54
CA PRO A 564 -3.31 -16.09 -0.36
C PRO A 564 -4.09 -14.78 -0.35
N PHE A 565 -5.33 -14.84 0.09
CA PHE A 565 -6.09 -13.64 0.38
C PHE A 565 -5.52 -12.91 1.60
N GLU A 566 -5.85 -11.64 1.74
CA GLU A 566 -5.34 -10.81 2.85
C GLU A 566 -5.60 -11.41 4.22
N ASP A 567 -6.72 -12.11 4.38
CA ASP A 567 -7.11 -12.73 5.64
C ASP A 567 -6.17 -13.89 6.01
N HIS A 568 -5.71 -14.64 5.01
CA HIS A 568 -4.68 -15.66 5.19
C HIS A 568 -3.29 -15.05 5.45
N LEU A 569 -2.92 -14.00 4.68
CA LEU A 569 -1.64 -13.30 4.86
C LEU A 569 -1.45 -12.74 6.26
N ALA A 570 -2.52 -12.18 6.83
CA ALA A 570 -2.48 -11.56 8.15
C ALA A 570 -2.39 -12.56 9.32
N ARG A 571 -2.78 -13.83 9.11
CA ARG A 571 -2.95 -14.80 10.20
C ARG A 571 -2.19 -16.10 10.02
N HIS A 572 -2.17 -16.66 8.80
CA HIS A 572 -1.77 -18.03 8.56
C HIS A 572 -0.42 -18.18 7.85
N THR A 573 0.21 -17.09 7.44
CA THR A 573 1.49 -17.11 6.72
C THR A 573 2.67 -16.57 7.52
N LEU A 574 2.47 -16.40 8.82
CA LEU A 574 3.52 -15.97 9.75
C LEU A 574 4.60 -17.04 9.87
N TRP A 575 5.84 -16.60 10.03
CA TRP A 575 6.95 -17.49 10.32
C TRP A 575 7.21 -17.53 11.83
N PRO A 576 7.42 -18.72 12.41
CA PRO A 576 7.77 -18.84 13.84
C PRO A 576 9.11 -18.19 14.13
N GLU A 577 9.13 -17.40 15.20
CA GLU A 577 10.36 -16.85 15.75
C GLU A 577 11.19 -17.99 16.36
N HIS A 578 12.40 -18.17 15.85
CA HIS A 578 13.32 -19.20 16.29
C HIS A 578 14.19 -18.73 17.46
N GLU A 579 14.81 -17.53 17.30
CA GLU A 579 15.75 -17.03 18.29
C GLU A 579 15.74 -15.50 18.37
N LYS A 580 16.20 -14.99 19.54
CA LYS A 580 16.42 -13.56 19.80
C LYS A 580 17.88 -13.31 20.16
N LEU A 581 18.57 -12.51 19.35
CA LEU A 581 19.98 -12.22 19.57
C LEU A 581 20.13 -10.90 20.32
N TYR A 582 20.66 -11.01 21.53
CA TYR A 582 20.85 -9.90 22.45
C TYR A 582 22.30 -9.40 22.43
N GLY A 583 22.53 -8.17 22.89
CA GLY A 583 23.89 -7.63 23.09
C GLY A 583 24.03 -6.16 22.71
N HIS A 584 23.18 -5.64 21.83
CA HIS A 584 23.22 -4.24 21.45
C HIS A 584 22.61 -3.30 22.51
N GLY A 585 23.19 -2.11 22.66
CA GLY A 585 22.69 -1.10 23.58
C GLY A 585 21.63 -0.18 22.99
N TYR A 586 21.54 -0.14 21.65
CA TYR A 586 20.65 0.72 20.88
C TYR A 586 19.97 -0.06 19.75
N GLU A 587 19.11 0.62 19.00
CA GLU A 587 18.33 0.07 17.89
C GLU A 587 19.24 -0.45 16.78
N ILE A 588 18.86 -1.56 16.17
CA ILE A 588 19.62 -2.20 15.10
C ILE A 588 19.67 -1.32 13.86
N SER A 589 20.87 -1.12 13.30
CA SER A 589 21.09 -0.30 12.10
C SER A 589 21.46 -1.11 10.86
N ALA A 590 22.14 -2.24 11.01
CA ALA A 590 22.59 -3.07 9.91
C ALA A 590 22.66 -4.55 10.30
N VAL A 591 22.42 -5.43 9.33
CA VAL A 591 22.57 -6.87 9.43
C VAL A 591 23.15 -7.41 8.12
N ALA A 592 23.99 -8.42 8.21
CA ALA A 592 24.45 -9.23 7.09
C ALA A 592 24.59 -10.69 7.53
N ALA A 593 24.08 -11.61 6.72
CA ALA A 593 24.28 -13.05 6.89
C ALA A 593 25.43 -13.52 5.98
N SER A 594 26.24 -14.46 6.46
CA SER A 594 27.24 -15.11 5.62
C SER A 594 26.59 -16.03 4.59
N HIS A 595 27.20 -16.18 3.42
CA HIS A 595 26.67 -16.98 2.32
C HIS A 595 26.62 -18.48 2.66
N ASP A 596 27.55 -18.94 3.53
CA ASP A 596 27.56 -20.31 4.07
C ASP A 596 26.45 -20.54 5.13
N GLY A 597 25.73 -19.47 5.53
CA GLY A 597 24.68 -19.51 6.55
C GLY A 597 25.18 -19.75 7.98
N ALA A 598 26.50 -19.72 8.22
CA ALA A 598 27.09 -20.03 9.51
C ALA A 598 27.16 -18.84 10.48
N LEU A 599 27.12 -17.60 9.95
CA LEU A 599 27.35 -16.38 10.75
C LEU A 599 26.35 -15.28 10.42
N VAL A 600 26.04 -14.46 11.42
CA VAL A 600 25.26 -13.22 11.28
C VAL A 600 26.06 -12.08 11.90
N ALA A 601 26.40 -11.08 11.09
CA ALA A 601 27.04 -9.85 11.54
C ALA A 601 26.00 -8.73 11.73
N THR A 602 26.12 -7.98 12.84
CA THR A 602 25.10 -6.99 13.19
C THR A 602 25.72 -5.74 13.79
N ALA A 603 25.05 -4.59 13.60
CA ALA A 603 25.43 -3.32 14.21
C ALA A 603 24.20 -2.56 14.70
N CYS A 604 24.39 -1.64 15.63
CA CYS A 604 23.33 -0.77 16.15
C CYS A 604 23.65 0.70 15.92
N LYS A 605 22.64 1.56 16.11
CA LYS A 605 22.82 3.01 16.16
C LYS A 605 23.82 3.35 17.28
N ALA A 606 24.82 4.18 16.98
CA ALA A 606 25.87 4.52 17.91
C ALA A 606 26.27 5.99 17.83
N THR A 607 26.43 6.59 18.99
CA THR A 607 26.96 7.96 19.16
C THR A 607 28.31 7.97 19.86
N SER A 608 28.74 6.81 20.35
CA SER A 608 30.02 6.59 21.00
C SER A 608 30.71 5.32 20.51
N ILE A 609 32.01 5.25 20.70
CA ILE A 609 32.85 4.13 20.24
C ILE A 609 32.47 2.79 20.88
N ASP A 610 31.97 2.82 22.11
CA ASP A 610 31.60 1.62 22.86
C ASP A 610 30.40 0.87 22.24
N HIS A 611 29.58 1.59 21.47
CA HIS A 611 28.40 1.05 20.80
C HIS A 611 28.58 0.92 19.28
N ALA A 612 29.63 1.54 18.71
CA ALA A 612 29.98 1.46 17.30
C ALA A 612 30.73 0.18 16.95
N VAL A 613 30.28 -0.93 17.51
CA VAL A 613 30.91 -2.26 17.36
C VAL A 613 30.03 -3.16 16.50
N ILE A 614 30.69 -4.10 15.81
CA ILE A 614 30.00 -5.13 15.02
C ILE A 614 30.03 -6.41 15.88
N ARG A 615 28.85 -6.99 16.08
CA ARG A 615 28.69 -8.28 16.76
C ARG A 615 28.48 -9.36 15.76
N ILE A 616 29.12 -10.49 15.94
CA ILE A 616 28.96 -11.69 15.13
C ILE A 616 28.29 -12.74 16.00
N TYR A 617 27.31 -13.43 15.43
CA TYR A 617 26.65 -14.56 16.05
C TYR A 617 26.84 -15.78 15.14
N GLU A 618 27.21 -16.91 15.73
CA GLU A 618 27.22 -18.19 15.03
C GLU A 618 25.81 -18.78 15.06
N THR A 619 25.42 -19.46 13.97
CA THR A 619 24.02 -19.89 13.78
C THR A 619 23.72 -21.28 14.34
N LYS A 620 24.74 -22.03 14.72
CA LYS A 620 24.58 -23.40 15.23
C LYS A 620 23.96 -23.45 16.63
N GLU A 621 24.45 -22.58 17.53
CA GLU A 621 23.96 -22.44 18.90
C GLU A 621 23.51 -21.02 19.24
N TRP A 622 23.54 -20.13 18.26
CA TRP A 622 23.12 -18.72 18.33
C TRP A 622 23.92 -17.91 19.38
N ARG A 623 25.19 -18.24 19.52
CA ARG A 623 26.07 -17.57 20.46
C ARG A 623 26.82 -16.41 19.84
N GLU A 624 27.00 -15.34 20.62
CA GLU A 624 27.84 -14.23 20.23
C GLU A 624 29.32 -14.66 20.23
N VAL A 625 30.02 -14.42 19.12
CA VAL A 625 31.45 -14.58 18.97
C VAL A 625 32.15 -13.37 19.61
N LYS A 626 33.02 -13.63 20.60
CA LYS A 626 33.70 -12.58 21.33
C LYS A 626 35.19 -12.55 21.00
N PRO A 627 35.85 -11.38 21.05
CA PRO A 627 35.28 -10.03 21.29
C PRO A 627 34.53 -9.46 20.08
N PRO A 628 33.59 -8.48 20.27
CA PRO A 628 32.99 -7.78 19.12
C PRO A 628 34.05 -7.02 18.33
N LEU A 629 33.81 -6.86 17.02
CA LEU A 629 34.76 -6.18 16.14
C LEU A 629 34.65 -4.67 16.30
N SER A 630 35.78 -4.00 16.44
CA SER A 630 35.89 -2.57 16.65
C SER A 630 36.69 -1.91 15.53
N ALA A 631 36.11 -0.94 14.86
CA ALA A 631 36.74 -0.10 13.86
C ALA A 631 36.13 1.30 13.79
N HIS A 632 34.83 1.38 14.08
CA HIS A 632 34.08 2.62 13.91
C HIS A 632 33.96 3.45 15.17
N SER A 633 33.72 4.75 15.00
CA SER A 633 33.45 5.70 16.11
C SER A 633 31.99 6.17 16.15
N LEU A 634 31.21 5.93 15.10
CA LEU A 634 29.81 6.25 14.96
C LEU A 634 29.07 5.05 14.35
N THR A 635 27.75 5.19 14.18
CA THR A 635 26.87 4.16 13.61
C THR A 635 27.46 3.53 12.35
N VAL A 636 27.53 2.21 12.34
CA VAL A 636 27.76 1.39 11.14
C VAL A 636 26.47 1.39 10.31
N THR A 637 26.56 1.79 9.06
CA THR A 637 25.40 1.97 8.16
C THR A 637 25.10 0.76 7.30
N SER A 638 26.14 0.01 6.88
CA SER A 638 26.01 -1.20 6.10
C SER A 638 27.12 -2.19 6.41
N LEU A 639 26.81 -3.46 6.25
CA LEU A 639 27.68 -4.61 6.41
C LEU A 639 27.56 -5.51 5.18
N ALA A 640 28.65 -6.11 4.71
CA ALA A 640 28.62 -7.06 3.62
C ALA A 640 29.73 -8.10 3.74
N PHE A 641 29.38 -9.38 3.69
CA PHE A 641 30.35 -10.47 3.53
C PHE A 641 30.80 -10.55 2.06
N SER A 642 32.09 -10.91 1.83
CA SER A 642 32.55 -11.31 0.50
C SER A 642 31.85 -12.62 0.09
N ALA A 643 31.73 -12.89 -1.21
CA ALA A 643 31.00 -14.04 -1.73
C ALA A 643 31.53 -15.42 -1.27
N ASP A 644 32.76 -15.48 -0.76
CA ASP A 644 33.40 -16.65 -0.15
C ASP A 644 33.46 -16.60 1.38
N ASP A 645 32.84 -15.57 1.99
CA ASP A 645 32.82 -15.32 3.43
C ASP A 645 34.22 -15.13 4.09
N GLU A 646 35.26 -14.91 3.27
CA GLU A 646 36.63 -14.65 3.75
C GLU A 646 36.72 -13.28 4.43
N TYR A 647 36.02 -12.29 3.88
CA TYR A 647 36.07 -10.91 4.37
C TYR A 647 34.69 -10.38 4.77
N LEU A 648 34.67 -9.60 5.84
CA LEU A 648 33.53 -8.79 6.26
C LEU A 648 33.89 -7.30 6.05
N LEU A 649 33.17 -6.62 5.19
CA LEU A 649 33.24 -5.17 4.96
C LEU A 649 32.22 -4.45 5.82
N SER A 650 32.63 -3.37 6.47
CA SER A 650 31.77 -2.47 7.21
C SER A 650 32.02 -1.02 6.79
N VAL A 651 30.93 -0.23 6.76
CA VAL A 651 30.98 1.20 6.45
C VAL A 651 30.15 1.98 7.45
N GLY A 652 30.49 3.26 7.68
CA GLY A 652 29.82 4.01 8.74
C GLY A 652 29.67 5.51 8.51
N ARG A 653 28.92 6.14 9.45
CA ARG A 653 28.68 7.59 9.51
C ARG A 653 29.95 8.39 9.80
N ASP A 654 30.98 7.76 10.32
CA ASP A 654 32.31 8.32 10.59
C ASP A 654 33.18 8.47 9.32
N ARG A 655 32.64 8.19 8.14
CA ARG A 655 33.31 8.28 6.82
C ARG A 655 34.35 7.18 6.61
N GLN A 656 34.38 6.23 7.50
CA GLN A 656 35.31 5.10 7.49
C GLN A 656 34.68 3.88 6.87
N TRP A 657 35.48 3.09 6.19
CA TRP A 657 35.25 1.68 5.93
C TRP A 657 36.33 0.84 6.60
N ALA A 658 35.99 -0.40 6.96
CA ALA A 658 36.92 -1.37 7.51
C ALA A 658 36.62 -2.76 6.98
N ILE A 659 37.68 -3.54 6.77
CA ILE A 659 37.63 -4.94 6.35
C ILE A 659 38.20 -5.80 7.46
N PHE A 660 37.48 -6.84 7.80
CA PHE A 660 37.88 -7.89 8.73
C PHE A 660 38.06 -9.18 7.93
N GLU A 661 39.14 -9.90 8.23
CA GLU A 661 39.51 -11.17 7.61
C GLU A 661 39.13 -12.31 8.52
N ARG A 662 38.56 -13.38 8.00
CA ARG A 662 38.27 -14.61 8.74
C ARG A 662 39.56 -15.27 9.15
N GLU A 663 39.72 -15.71 10.42
CA GLU A 663 40.99 -16.23 10.92
C GLU A 663 41.30 -17.61 10.33
N ASP A 664 40.27 -18.40 10.03
CA ASP A 664 40.35 -19.72 9.40
C ASP A 664 38.98 -19.99 8.75
N GLN A 665 38.92 -20.75 7.67
CA GLN A 665 37.68 -21.08 6.97
C GLN A 665 36.64 -21.80 7.84
N THR A 666 37.09 -22.45 8.91
CA THR A 666 36.25 -23.11 9.92
C THR A 666 36.00 -22.26 11.16
N ALA A 667 36.71 -21.12 11.29
CA ALA A 667 36.60 -20.24 12.45
C ALA A 667 35.37 -19.34 12.33
N SER A 668 34.72 -19.09 13.45
CA SER A 668 33.69 -18.07 13.54
C SER A 668 34.23 -16.66 13.82
N THR A 669 35.57 -16.56 14.00
CA THR A 669 36.28 -15.35 14.41
C THR A 669 36.83 -14.57 13.21
N TYR A 670 36.75 -13.25 13.32
CA TYR A 670 37.33 -12.30 12.35
C TYR A 670 38.30 -11.37 13.03
N LYS A 671 39.35 -10.97 12.34
CA LYS A 671 40.34 -9.99 12.82
C LYS A 671 40.37 -8.77 11.90
N SER A 672 40.65 -7.60 12.44
CA SER A 672 40.81 -6.40 11.64
C SER A 672 42.02 -6.54 10.69
N LEU A 673 41.77 -6.37 9.39
CA LEU A 673 42.79 -6.42 8.36
C LEU A 673 43.23 -5.02 7.92
N VAL A 674 42.31 -4.21 7.45
CA VAL A 674 42.59 -2.86 6.95
C VAL A 674 41.40 -1.94 7.09
N SER A 675 41.64 -0.67 7.32
CA SER A 675 40.61 0.36 7.35
C SER A 675 41.10 1.67 6.77
N ASP A 676 40.18 2.47 6.23
CA ASP A 676 40.47 3.86 5.82
C ASP A 676 39.55 4.83 6.58
N PRO A 677 40.09 5.63 7.54
CA PRO A 677 39.30 6.56 8.33
C PRO A 677 38.78 7.77 7.53
N LYS A 678 39.19 7.92 6.27
CA LYS A 678 38.79 8.98 5.35
C LYS A 678 38.41 8.44 3.98
N GLY A 679 37.86 7.25 3.91
CA GLY A 679 37.43 6.61 2.68
C GLY A 679 36.53 7.53 1.83
N HIS A 680 35.67 8.34 2.48
CA HIS A 680 34.86 9.39 1.84
C HIS A 680 35.00 10.74 2.56
N SER A 681 34.61 11.84 1.89
CA SER A 681 34.59 13.16 2.53
C SER A 681 33.39 13.39 3.46
N ARG A 682 32.31 12.57 3.30
CA ARG A 682 31.11 12.52 4.14
C ARG A 682 30.80 11.09 4.55
N MET A 683 29.71 10.87 5.32
CA MET A 683 29.29 9.54 5.76
C MET A 683 29.13 8.59 4.56
N ILE A 684 29.51 7.35 4.77
CA ILE A 684 29.27 6.26 3.83
C ILE A 684 27.92 5.66 4.19
N LEU A 685 27.08 5.40 3.19
CA LEU A 685 25.71 4.96 3.38
C LEU A 685 25.52 3.48 3.10
N ASP A 686 26.22 2.95 2.08
CA ASP A 686 26.10 1.57 1.67
C ASP A 686 27.41 1.02 1.08
N CYS A 687 27.52 -0.31 1.03
CA CYS A 687 28.67 -1.02 0.45
C CYS A 687 28.24 -2.33 -0.21
N SER A 688 29.04 -2.77 -1.20
CA SER A 688 28.79 -4.01 -1.93
C SER A 688 30.09 -4.62 -2.39
N TRP A 689 30.23 -5.95 -2.29
CA TRP A 689 31.29 -6.72 -2.91
C TRP A 689 30.95 -7.04 -4.37
N ALA A 690 31.96 -7.04 -5.23
CA ALA A 690 31.87 -7.58 -6.59
C ALA A 690 31.89 -9.13 -6.54
N PRO A 691 31.39 -9.80 -7.60
CA PRO A 691 31.44 -11.25 -7.67
C PRO A 691 32.88 -11.77 -7.72
N THR A 692 33.13 -12.99 -7.22
CA THR A 692 34.47 -13.58 -7.09
C THR A 692 35.29 -13.61 -8.37
N GLN A 693 34.64 -13.62 -9.55
CA GLN A 693 35.31 -13.55 -10.87
C GLN A 693 36.13 -12.26 -11.09
N VAL A 694 35.81 -11.19 -10.36
CA VAL A 694 36.52 -9.89 -10.43
C VAL A 694 37.70 -9.85 -9.45
N GLY A 695 37.77 -10.78 -8.51
CA GLY A 695 38.66 -10.75 -7.37
C GLY A 695 38.07 -9.99 -6.19
N TYR A 696 38.89 -9.69 -5.18
CA TYR A 696 38.41 -8.95 -4.00
C TYR A 696 38.28 -7.45 -4.31
N VAL A 697 37.17 -7.13 -4.94
CA VAL A 697 36.78 -5.76 -5.30
C VAL A 697 35.49 -5.38 -4.57
N PHE A 698 35.46 -4.19 -3.99
CA PHE A 698 34.27 -3.68 -3.32
C PHE A 698 33.99 -2.22 -3.71
N ALA A 699 32.75 -1.81 -3.56
CA ALA A 699 32.34 -0.43 -3.75
C ALA A 699 31.77 0.16 -2.46
N THR A 700 31.94 1.45 -2.27
CA THR A 700 31.39 2.23 -1.16
C THR A 700 30.65 3.44 -1.70
N ALA A 701 29.44 3.70 -1.17
CA ALA A 701 28.57 4.80 -1.58
C ALA A 701 28.49 5.87 -0.50
N GLY A 702 28.72 7.12 -0.86
CA GLY A 702 28.80 8.21 0.09
C GLY A 702 27.77 9.32 -0.09
N ARG A 703 27.45 10.01 0.99
CA ARG A 703 26.66 11.24 0.98
C ARG A 703 27.40 12.40 0.28
N ASP A 704 28.69 12.22 -0.04
CA ASP A 704 29.52 13.14 -0.82
C ASP A 704 29.27 13.03 -2.33
N LYS A 705 28.20 12.35 -2.75
CA LYS A 705 27.80 12.17 -4.16
C LYS A 705 28.82 11.40 -4.97
N SER A 706 29.49 10.44 -4.37
CA SER A 706 30.44 9.60 -5.05
C SER A 706 30.27 8.14 -4.67
N VAL A 707 30.61 7.26 -5.62
CA VAL A 707 30.88 5.85 -5.37
C VAL A 707 32.33 5.60 -5.66
N LYS A 708 33.02 4.94 -4.75
CA LYS A 708 34.42 4.57 -4.91
C LYS A 708 34.54 3.06 -5.04
N ILE A 709 35.34 2.63 -6.03
CA ILE A 709 35.64 1.22 -6.29
C ILE A 709 37.05 0.94 -5.80
N TRP A 710 37.17 -0.05 -4.96
CA TRP A 710 38.40 -0.42 -4.26
C TRP A 710 38.81 -1.84 -4.63
N ARG A 711 40.11 -2.09 -4.72
CA ARG A 711 40.68 -3.43 -4.87
C ARG A 711 41.50 -3.77 -3.63
N LEU A 712 41.24 -4.94 -3.06
CA LEU A 712 41.96 -5.47 -1.93
C LEU A 712 43.03 -6.47 -2.42
N GLU A 713 44.31 -6.17 -2.24
CA GLU A 713 45.41 -7.03 -2.56
C GLU A 713 46.44 -7.05 -1.43
N THR A 714 46.87 -8.22 -1.01
CA THR A 714 47.92 -8.42 0.04
C THR A 714 47.69 -7.60 1.31
N GLY A 715 46.42 -7.55 1.78
CA GLY A 715 46.05 -6.83 3.01
C GLY A 715 46.01 -5.30 2.88
N LYS A 716 46.06 -4.76 1.66
CA LYS A 716 45.91 -3.32 1.36
C LYS A 716 44.76 -3.10 0.39
N ALA A 717 44.02 -2.04 0.61
CA ALA A 717 42.96 -1.64 -0.31
C ALA A 717 43.34 -0.32 -1.00
N GLU A 718 43.24 -0.31 -2.32
CA GLU A 718 43.53 0.85 -3.17
C GLU A 718 42.25 1.30 -3.87
N CYS A 719 42.00 2.62 -3.88
CA CYS A 719 40.90 3.21 -4.63
C CYS A 719 41.31 3.30 -6.13
N ILE A 720 40.70 2.48 -6.96
CA ILE A 720 41.02 2.44 -8.38
C ILE A 720 40.21 3.46 -9.15
N THR A 721 38.94 3.61 -8.84
CA THR A 721 38.01 4.47 -9.59
C THR A 721 37.02 5.17 -8.67
N THR A 722 36.69 6.41 -8.99
CA THR A 722 35.64 7.18 -8.33
C THR A 722 34.59 7.59 -9.37
N VAL A 723 33.34 7.22 -9.11
CA VAL A 723 32.18 7.56 -9.94
C VAL A 723 31.42 8.70 -9.27
N ALA A 724 31.33 9.84 -9.95
CA ALA A 724 30.56 10.98 -9.49
C ALA A 724 29.04 10.77 -9.75
N ALA A 725 28.21 11.27 -8.85
CA ALA A 725 26.77 11.26 -8.97
C ALA A 725 26.17 12.66 -8.76
N ASP A 726 24.93 12.87 -9.24
CA ASP A 726 24.24 14.17 -9.15
C ASP A 726 23.71 14.44 -7.74
N ALA A 727 23.36 13.36 -7.00
CA ALA A 727 22.83 13.40 -5.65
C ALA A 727 23.59 12.42 -4.73
N PRO A 728 23.43 12.50 -3.40
CA PRO A 728 23.93 11.48 -2.49
C PRO A 728 23.53 10.07 -2.94
N VAL A 729 24.47 9.12 -2.91
CA VAL A 729 24.21 7.72 -3.26
C VAL A 729 23.87 6.97 -1.99
N THR A 730 22.63 6.46 -1.95
CA THR A 730 22.02 5.85 -0.76
C THR A 730 22.09 4.33 -0.76
N ALA A 731 22.12 3.72 -1.94
CA ALA A 731 22.18 2.26 -2.09
C ALA A 731 23.05 1.88 -3.30
N ILE A 732 23.80 0.79 -3.19
CA ILE A 732 24.57 0.21 -4.28
C ILE A 732 24.49 -1.32 -4.27
N ALA A 733 24.58 -1.91 -5.47
CA ALA A 733 24.67 -3.36 -5.60
C ALA A 733 25.48 -3.73 -6.86
N PHE A 734 26.53 -4.51 -6.70
CA PHE A 734 27.17 -5.19 -7.82
C PHE A 734 26.29 -6.33 -8.33
N ALA A 735 26.26 -6.51 -9.64
CA ALA A 735 25.68 -7.69 -10.25
C ALA A 735 26.43 -8.96 -9.80
N LEU A 736 25.71 -10.07 -9.65
CA LEU A 736 26.23 -11.32 -9.09
C LEU A 736 27.14 -12.11 -10.05
N SER A 737 27.27 -11.66 -11.29
CA SER A 737 28.10 -12.31 -12.31
C SER A 737 28.72 -11.31 -13.28
N VAL A 738 29.83 -11.71 -13.87
CA VAL A 738 30.50 -10.96 -14.94
C VAL A 738 29.83 -11.30 -16.28
N ASN A 739 29.52 -10.29 -17.07
CA ASN A 739 28.99 -10.44 -18.42
C ASN A 739 29.91 -9.75 -19.44
N ALA A 740 30.35 -10.49 -20.46
CA ALA A 740 31.26 -10.01 -21.52
C ALA A 740 32.47 -9.22 -20.98
N GLY A 741 33.08 -9.69 -19.89
CA GLY A 741 34.26 -9.05 -19.28
C GLY A 741 33.93 -7.82 -18.40
N ASN A 742 32.66 -7.52 -18.19
CA ASN A 742 32.23 -6.40 -17.36
C ASN A 742 31.33 -6.87 -16.21
N VAL A 743 31.29 -6.09 -15.14
CA VAL A 743 30.33 -6.23 -14.05
C VAL A 743 29.51 -4.94 -13.94
N ASP A 744 28.22 -5.07 -13.81
CA ASP A 744 27.35 -3.92 -13.65
C ASP A 744 27.20 -3.55 -12.16
N LEU A 745 27.31 -2.25 -11.87
CA LEU A 745 27.08 -1.66 -10.55
C LEU A 745 25.84 -0.80 -10.61
N ALA A 746 24.79 -1.18 -9.88
CA ALA A 746 23.60 -0.37 -9.69
C ALA A 746 23.84 0.66 -8.59
N MET A 747 23.49 1.91 -8.85
CA MET A 747 23.64 3.04 -7.93
C MET A 747 22.27 3.72 -7.75
N GLY A 748 21.73 3.68 -6.55
CA GLY A 748 20.49 4.36 -6.15
C GLY A 748 20.80 5.64 -5.40
N MET A 749 20.07 6.70 -5.68
CA MET A 749 20.32 8.04 -5.16
C MET A 749 19.16 8.56 -4.28
N GLU A 750 19.47 9.56 -3.45
CA GLU A 750 18.52 10.26 -2.56
C GLU A 750 17.36 10.94 -3.35
N ASN A 751 17.56 11.26 -4.62
CA ASN A 751 16.53 11.83 -5.50
C ASN A 751 15.73 10.78 -6.29
N GLY A 752 15.85 9.51 -5.93
CA GLY A 752 15.13 8.39 -6.55
C GLY A 752 15.74 7.87 -7.86
N LYS A 753 16.69 8.57 -8.46
CA LYS A 753 17.32 8.10 -9.70
C LYS A 753 18.15 6.85 -9.46
N ILE A 754 18.13 5.95 -10.44
CA ILE A 754 18.97 4.75 -10.47
C ILE A 754 19.83 4.80 -11.70
N LYS A 755 21.14 4.60 -11.50
CA LYS A 755 22.15 4.57 -12.56
C LYS A 755 22.83 3.22 -12.59
N LEU A 756 22.85 2.58 -13.73
CA LEU A 756 23.65 1.38 -13.98
C LEU A 756 24.99 1.80 -14.56
N VAL A 757 26.05 1.35 -13.94
CA VAL A 757 27.43 1.67 -14.33
C VAL A 757 28.13 0.38 -14.71
N ARG A 758 28.60 0.29 -15.95
CA ARG A 758 29.39 -0.86 -16.43
C ARG A 758 30.84 -0.69 -16.05
N VAL A 759 31.38 -1.65 -15.32
CA VAL A 759 32.78 -1.64 -14.83
C VAL A 759 33.53 -2.79 -15.50
N ASP A 760 34.63 -2.51 -16.11
CA ASP A 760 35.50 -3.55 -16.67
C ASP A 760 36.09 -4.43 -15.55
N ALA A 761 35.97 -5.74 -15.67
CA ALA A 761 36.29 -6.67 -14.61
C ALA A 761 37.81 -6.77 -14.29
N GLN A 762 38.67 -6.41 -15.24
CA GLN A 762 40.12 -6.46 -15.07
C GLN A 762 40.70 -5.13 -14.63
N SER A 763 40.42 -4.07 -15.39
CA SER A 763 40.98 -2.73 -15.17
C SER A 763 40.21 -1.92 -14.11
N LEU A 764 38.99 -2.30 -13.79
CA LEU A 764 38.04 -1.58 -12.92
C LEU A 764 37.74 -0.16 -13.42
N GLN A 765 37.99 0.10 -14.68
CA GLN A 765 37.62 1.37 -15.29
C GLN A 765 36.13 1.39 -15.61
N VAL A 766 35.53 2.55 -15.42
CA VAL A 766 34.12 2.78 -15.70
C VAL A 766 33.91 3.00 -17.19
N GLY A 767 33.12 2.16 -17.80
CA GLY A 767 32.66 2.28 -19.17
C GLY A 767 31.35 3.06 -19.32
N ALA A 768 30.39 2.49 -20.05
CA ALA A 768 29.10 3.09 -20.28
C ALA A 768 28.28 3.16 -18.96
N SER A 769 27.54 4.24 -18.81
CA SER A 769 26.58 4.38 -17.73
C SER A 769 25.20 4.71 -18.28
N GLU A 770 24.17 4.09 -17.72
CA GLU A 770 22.79 4.25 -18.13
C GLU A 770 21.93 4.65 -16.94
N GLU A 771 21.05 5.64 -17.11
CA GLU A 771 20.06 6.01 -16.12
C GLU A 771 18.74 5.27 -16.43
N LEU A 772 18.17 4.59 -15.45
CA LEU A 772 16.89 3.91 -15.62
C LEU A 772 15.77 4.95 -15.83
N VAL A 773 14.77 4.58 -16.62
CA VAL A 773 13.63 5.48 -16.89
C VAL A 773 12.71 5.59 -15.68
N LYS A 774 11.94 6.68 -15.61
CA LYS A 774 11.07 7.04 -14.48
C LYS A 774 10.17 5.92 -13.91
N PRO A 775 9.50 5.05 -14.68
CA PRO A 775 8.68 3.99 -14.08
C PRO A 775 9.46 3.01 -13.20
N ALA A 776 10.72 2.75 -13.53
CA ALA A 776 11.60 1.86 -12.78
C ALA A 776 12.22 2.53 -11.55
N CYS A 777 12.19 3.86 -11.48
CA CYS A 777 12.80 4.65 -10.42
C CYS A 777 11.77 5.07 -9.36
N PRO A 778 12.11 5.00 -8.05
CA PRO A 778 11.32 5.63 -7.01
C PRO A 778 11.14 7.14 -7.21
N SER A 779 10.05 7.68 -6.69
CA SER A 779 9.82 9.13 -6.67
C SER A 779 10.49 9.85 -5.49
N ALA A 780 11.07 9.09 -4.57
CA ALA A 780 11.86 9.54 -3.41
C ALA A 780 13.14 8.70 -3.31
N ALA A 781 13.88 8.78 -2.21
CA ALA A 781 15.16 8.11 -2.08
C ALA A 781 15.09 6.58 -2.33
N VAL A 782 16.15 6.05 -2.94
CA VAL A 782 16.36 4.60 -3.06
C VAL A 782 16.97 4.10 -1.76
N ASN A 783 16.27 3.23 -1.02
CA ASN A 783 16.73 2.73 0.26
C ASN A 783 17.61 1.47 0.14
N CYS A 784 17.25 0.58 -0.78
CA CYS A 784 17.99 -0.67 -0.99
C CYS A 784 17.90 -1.15 -2.44
N LEU A 785 18.97 -1.76 -2.92
CA LEU A 785 19.07 -2.41 -4.23
C LEU A 785 19.60 -3.83 -4.03
N ARG A 786 18.97 -4.84 -4.67
CA ARG A 786 19.45 -6.24 -4.63
C ARG A 786 19.20 -6.93 -5.97
N TRP A 787 20.25 -7.50 -6.55
CA TRP A 787 20.13 -8.34 -7.73
C TRP A 787 19.55 -9.71 -7.38
N ARG A 788 18.68 -10.24 -8.23
CA ARG A 788 18.11 -11.58 -8.05
C ARG A 788 19.17 -12.64 -8.35
N PRO A 789 19.44 -13.59 -7.44
CA PRO A 789 20.29 -14.76 -7.70
C PRO A 789 19.65 -15.70 -8.72
N GLY A 790 20.46 -16.48 -9.45
CA GLY A 790 20.00 -17.61 -10.26
C GLY A 790 19.14 -17.28 -11.49
N GLY A 791 19.07 -16.04 -11.94
CA GLY A 791 18.33 -15.64 -13.13
C GLY A 791 18.79 -16.40 -14.39
N ALA A 792 17.84 -16.74 -15.29
CA ALA A 792 18.17 -17.37 -16.57
C ALA A 792 19.14 -16.52 -17.37
N GLU A 793 20.04 -17.14 -18.15
CA GLU A 793 20.98 -16.43 -19.01
C GLU A 793 20.24 -15.38 -19.88
N GLY A 794 20.60 -14.10 -19.68
CA GLY A 794 20.02 -12.98 -20.43
C GLY A 794 18.91 -12.20 -19.72
N HIS A 795 18.32 -12.70 -18.61
CA HIS A 795 17.33 -12.00 -17.81
C HIS A 795 17.83 -11.74 -16.39
N ARG A 796 18.33 -10.52 -16.17
CA ARG A 796 18.75 -10.09 -14.83
C ARG A 796 17.67 -9.19 -14.22
N GLN A 797 17.29 -9.45 -13.00
CA GLN A 797 16.29 -8.68 -12.26
C GLN A 797 16.94 -7.93 -11.11
N LEU A 798 16.60 -6.66 -10.98
CA LEU A 798 17.00 -5.80 -9.88
C LEU A 798 15.79 -5.45 -9.05
N ALA A 799 15.78 -5.82 -7.77
CA ALA A 799 14.80 -5.37 -6.80
C ALA A 799 15.20 -4.02 -6.23
N VAL A 800 14.24 -3.11 -6.14
CA VAL A 800 14.41 -1.72 -5.71
C VAL A 800 13.43 -1.41 -4.60
N ALA A 801 13.95 -1.04 -3.43
CA ALA A 801 13.18 -0.50 -2.32
C ALA A 801 13.28 1.02 -2.29
N GLY A 802 12.14 1.70 -2.16
CA GLY A 802 12.08 3.16 -2.14
C GLY A 802 11.44 3.75 -0.88
N GLU A 803 11.83 4.97 -0.56
CA GLU A 803 11.16 5.82 0.44
C GLU A 803 9.73 6.21 0.00
N ASP A 804 9.39 5.94 -1.25
CA ASP A 804 8.08 6.16 -1.83
C ASP A 804 7.06 5.02 -1.54
N ASN A 805 7.33 4.19 -0.54
CA ASN A 805 6.51 3.07 -0.05
C ASN A 805 6.38 1.91 -1.05
N ALA A 806 7.13 1.94 -2.15
CA ALA A 806 6.97 0.96 -3.21
C ALA A 806 8.18 0.02 -3.34
N LEU A 807 7.87 -1.23 -3.64
CA LEU A 807 8.78 -2.23 -4.16
C LEU A 807 8.68 -2.27 -5.68
N ARG A 808 9.82 -2.38 -6.35
CA ARG A 808 9.90 -2.60 -7.81
C ARG A 808 10.81 -3.78 -8.10
N ILE A 809 10.45 -4.58 -9.08
CA ILE A 809 11.34 -5.56 -9.72
C ILE A 809 11.50 -5.12 -11.17
N VAL A 810 12.72 -4.86 -11.57
CA VAL A 810 13.08 -4.30 -12.88
C VAL A 810 13.92 -5.29 -13.63
N SER A 811 13.49 -5.67 -14.84
CA SER A 811 14.28 -6.49 -15.76
C SER A 811 15.31 -5.63 -16.47
N ILE A 812 16.57 -6.03 -16.37
CA ILE A 812 17.71 -5.38 -17.03
C ILE A 812 18.18 -6.27 -18.18
N SER A 813 17.97 -5.81 -19.40
CA SER A 813 18.51 -6.48 -20.60
C SER A 813 20.02 -6.29 -20.70
N ASN A 814 20.72 -7.30 -21.21
CA ASN A 814 22.17 -7.33 -21.37
C ASN A 814 22.69 -6.30 -22.40
#